data_e667a79b52d14bbeedb2ac695afc42bb
#
_entry.id   e667a79b52d14bbeedb2ac695afc42bb
#
_cell.length_a   1.000
_cell.length_b   1.000
_cell.length_c   1.000
_cell.angle_alpha   90.00
_cell.angle_beta   90.00
_cell.angle_gamma   90.00
#
_symmetry.space_group_name_H-M   'P 1'
#
loop_
_entity.id
_entity.type
_entity.pdbx_description
1 polymer ?
#
loop_
_entity_poly.entity_id
_entity_poly.type
_entity_poly.pdbx_seq_one_letter_code
_entity_poly.pdbx_strand_id
1 'polypeptide(L)'
;MKSSTHFKSTLLAAGITAAIALPAAAQTADVLLEEIIVTAQKRQQQAIDVPISMGTFSQRDIIKTGALTLQDIDVYIVGFDAGGETFTQQGYSIRGISSPNISTGGDPSVATFYDGAYLPRAATTVAFADMERVEVLRGPQGTLFGRNAAAGVVSLIPNAPSNEAEGFARLRAGNYDLLRVEGMFNLPVSDSFAVRANFLTNQRSGISENVESAKFDAGEKSNWAGRIAARWEPSEDTALQLAVDVDHFNQAPSMAIGVSPYSLNLDPYSGYYANDVINGEETRDMYGITGKWFQTLSKEWSMTAIVNYRDFETTNRQDEDGTADPTRYFDTNNIEDSDIFYAELQFNLNTDRINAVMGATYSLENTFQRTDANALADSIARLVTQDLNSSFGLSLDHIWNADEYAATLSALGIPLTEEEVASSGDLYYELISGALGEPMLYGPSLAGEVWNEAIINEGEFENYGIYGDIEYSFSDRLSLIAGLRYSEDNKDFSWLIPNTSLDALRPGVTSQIFTDARGEYASAQTTPLEASDSWSKLTGRLVGTYRLTDTLLTYASFSTGYKAGGFDSLAIKTSKEPLQPEESEQFELGIKGDFFTDRLQVELSFFDLEVEGRQRSVETKPPGQDNAIPTVINVDSSVQGVEVTLNWLVTESLLLSALTTYREEETESAEFYNAV
;
A
#
# COMPACT_ATOMS: atom_id res chain seq x y z
N MET A 1 6.22 -11.40 -49.41
CA MET A 1 4.93 -10.97 -49.99
C MET A 1 4.28 -10.06 -48.94
N LYS A 2 4.31 -8.74 -49.24
CA LYS A 2 3.69 -7.71 -48.39
C LYS A 2 2.20 -7.71 -48.70
N SER A 3 1.35 -7.83 -47.65
CA SER A 3 -0.08 -7.59 -47.77
C SER A 3 -0.45 -6.51 -46.73
N SER A 4 -0.98 -5.44 -47.28
CA SER A 4 -1.32 -4.14 -46.71
C SER A 4 -2.44 -4.20 -45.66
N THR A 5 -2.20 -3.55 -44.54
CA THR A 5 -3.21 -3.21 -43.53
C THR A 5 -3.54 -1.71 -43.61
N HIS A 6 -4.39 -1.34 -44.59
CA HIS A 6 -4.90 0.03 -44.73
C HIS A 6 -6.43 0.10 -44.54
N PHE A 7 -6.98 -0.46 -43.47
CA PHE A 7 -8.45 -0.39 -43.25
C PHE A 7 -8.92 -0.05 -41.82
N LYS A 8 -8.03 0.42 -40.95
CA LYS A 8 -8.44 0.76 -39.57
C LYS A 8 -8.35 2.23 -39.18
N SER A 9 -7.87 3.10 -40.04
CA SER A 9 -7.69 4.55 -39.74
C SER A 9 -8.86 5.45 -40.10
N THR A 10 -9.85 4.96 -40.83
CA THR A 10 -10.94 5.82 -41.36
C THR A 10 -12.18 5.91 -40.45
N LEU A 11 -12.34 5.00 -39.49
CA LEU A 11 -13.46 5.02 -38.56
C LEU A 11 -13.17 5.86 -37.28
N LEU A 12 -11.90 6.04 -36.93
CA LEU A 12 -11.50 6.90 -35.81
C LEU A 12 -11.62 8.40 -36.13
N ALA A 13 -11.40 8.79 -37.39
CA ALA A 13 -11.47 10.19 -37.85
C ALA A 13 -12.91 10.72 -37.93
N ALA A 14 -13.90 9.86 -38.16
CA ALA A 14 -15.30 10.27 -38.26
C ALA A 14 -15.98 10.51 -36.89
N GLY A 15 -15.47 9.90 -35.81
CA GLY A 15 -15.97 10.10 -34.44
C GLY A 15 -15.51 11.42 -33.80
N ILE A 16 -14.33 11.91 -34.20
CA ILE A 16 -13.73 13.12 -33.61
C ILE A 16 -14.34 14.41 -34.16
N THR A 17 -14.84 14.38 -35.41
CA THR A 17 -15.42 15.57 -36.05
C THR A 17 -16.84 15.93 -35.57
N ALA A 18 -17.55 15.03 -34.88
CA ALA A 18 -18.91 15.30 -34.35
C ALA A 18 -18.91 15.95 -32.97
N ALA A 19 -17.78 15.93 -32.23
CA ALA A 19 -17.67 16.45 -30.87
C ALA A 19 -17.28 17.94 -30.76
N ILE A 20 -16.99 18.64 -31.89
CA ILE A 20 -16.44 20.00 -31.87
C ILE A 20 -17.52 21.11 -31.98
N ALA A 21 -18.79 20.77 -32.03
CA ALA A 21 -19.87 21.74 -32.25
C ALA A 21 -20.84 21.93 -31.08
N LEU A 22 -20.33 21.98 -29.82
CA LEU A 22 -21.10 22.52 -28.71
C LEU A 22 -20.62 23.94 -28.41
N PRO A 23 -21.50 24.97 -28.39
CA PRO A 23 -21.11 26.30 -27.97
C PRO A 23 -20.73 26.25 -26.48
N ALA A 24 -19.48 26.55 -26.16
CA ALA A 24 -19.06 26.83 -24.80
C ALA A 24 -19.80 28.10 -24.33
N ALA A 25 -20.91 27.94 -23.64
CA ALA A 25 -21.45 29.01 -22.81
C ALA A 25 -20.46 29.24 -21.65
N ALA A 26 -19.61 30.23 -21.80
CA ALA A 26 -18.80 30.74 -20.68
C ALA A 26 -19.78 31.30 -19.64
N GLN A 27 -20.13 30.51 -18.66
CA GLN A 27 -20.69 31.03 -17.41
C GLN A 27 -19.55 31.72 -16.68
N THR A 28 -19.67 33.03 -16.52
CA THR A 28 -18.91 33.79 -15.51
C THR A 28 -19.52 33.43 -14.16
N ALA A 29 -19.15 32.26 -13.62
CA ALA A 29 -19.39 31.94 -12.24
C ALA A 29 -18.39 32.77 -11.39
N ASP A 30 -18.87 33.41 -10.34
CA ASP A 30 -17.98 33.95 -9.31
C ASP A 30 -17.02 32.84 -8.89
N VAL A 31 -15.72 33.07 -9.05
CA VAL A 31 -14.70 32.10 -8.68
C VAL A 31 -14.55 32.14 -7.16
N LEU A 32 -15.34 31.31 -6.48
CA LEU A 32 -15.24 31.03 -5.05
C LEU A 32 -14.41 29.76 -4.84
N LEU A 33 -13.88 29.57 -3.64
CA LEU A 33 -13.33 28.28 -3.26
C LEU A 33 -14.46 27.24 -3.26
N GLU A 34 -14.20 26.06 -3.75
CA GLU A 34 -15.19 25.00 -3.88
C GLU A 34 -15.58 24.48 -2.49
N GLU A 35 -16.86 24.47 -2.20
CA GLU A 35 -17.40 23.85 -1.00
C GLU A 35 -17.43 22.34 -1.18
N ILE A 36 -16.58 21.63 -0.43
CA ILE A 36 -16.41 20.18 -0.57
C ILE A 36 -17.32 19.47 0.43
N ILE A 37 -18.27 18.68 -0.08
CA ILE A 37 -19.08 17.77 0.72
C ILE A 37 -18.28 16.48 0.92
N VAL A 38 -18.19 16.03 2.17
CA VAL A 38 -17.44 14.81 2.56
C VAL A 38 -18.33 13.81 3.29
N THR A 39 -17.83 12.58 3.40
CA THR A 39 -18.49 11.48 4.12
C THR A 39 -17.64 10.94 5.27
N ALA A 40 -16.71 11.74 5.76
CA ALA A 40 -15.75 11.43 6.81
C ALA A 40 -16.35 10.89 8.11
N GLN A 41 -17.61 11.25 8.42
CA GLN A 41 -18.35 10.75 9.59
C GLN A 41 -19.49 9.80 9.20
N LYS A 42 -19.36 9.10 8.05
CA LYS A 42 -20.40 8.22 7.48
C LYS A 42 -21.74 8.93 7.26
N ARG A 43 -21.71 10.23 7.08
CA ARG A 43 -22.81 11.13 6.74
C ARG A 43 -22.30 12.27 5.88
N GLN A 44 -23.14 12.83 5.02
CA GLN A 44 -22.76 13.97 4.17
C GLN A 44 -22.70 15.25 5.01
N GLN A 45 -21.55 15.92 4.97
CA GLN A 45 -21.30 17.20 5.68
C GLN A 45 -20.34 18.04 4.85
N GLN A 46 -20.33 19.36 5.07
CA GLN A 46 -19.28 20.22 4.54
C GLN A 46 -17.96 19.92 5.26
N ALA A 47 -16.85 19.86 4.52
CA ALA A 47 -15.53 19.51 5.07
C ALA A 47 -15.11 20.45 6.24
N ILE A 48 -15.53 21.73 6.17
CA ILE A 48 -15.24 22.71 7.21
C ILE A 48 -16.01 22.44 8.52
N ASP A 49 -17.16 21.78 8.43
CA ASP A 49 -18.00 21.45 9.58
C ASP A 49 -17.59 20.17 10.28
N VAL A 50 -16.71 19.39 9.67
CA VAL A 50 -16.22 18.13 10.23
C VAL A 50 -15.11 18.40 11.25
N PRO A 51 -15.30 18.10 12.55
CA PRO A 51 -14.31 18.37 13.58
C PRO A 51 -13.23 17.26 13.64
N ILE A 52 -12.56 17.04 12.53
CA ILE A 52 -11.45 16.12 12.33
C ILE A 52 -10.46 16.82 11.42
N SER A 53 -9.16 16.71 11.71
CA SER A 53 -8.12 17.11 10.76
C SER A 53 -8.17 16.21 9.53
N MET A 54 -8.38 16.80 8.35
CA MET A 54 -8.53 16.02 7.12
C MET A 54 -7.99 16.75 5.89
N GLY A 55 -7.61 15.98 4.89
CA GLY A 55 -7.30 16.45 3.55
C GLY A 55 -8.38 15.99 2.57
N THR A 56 -8.75 16.86 1.65
CA THR A 56 -9.68 16.52 0.56
C THR A 56 -9.05 16.87 -0.77
N PHE A 57 -9.26 16.03 -1.76
CA PHE A 57 -8.77 16.24 -3.11
C PHE A 57 -9.91 15.98 -4.09
N SER A 58 -10.41 17.06 -4.69
CA SER A 58 -11.62 17.01 -5.52
C SER A 58 -11.34 16.46 -6.92
N GLN A 59 -12.39 16.08 -7.65
CA GLN A 59 -12.30 15.72 -9.06
C GLN A 59 -11.58 16.81 -9.88
N ARG A 60 -11.85 18.08 -9.58
CA ARG A 60 -11.20 19.20 -10.26
C ARG A 60 -9.70 19.25 -10.00
N ASP A 61 -9.26 18.91 -8.77
CA ASP A 61 -7.86 18.87 -8.42
C ASP A 61 -7.15 17.67 -9.08
N ILE A 62 -7.79 16.50 -9.11
CA ILE A 62 -7.32 15.33 -9.87
C ILE A 62 -7.12 15.68 -11.35
N ILE A 63 -8.07 16.39 -11.94
CA ILE A 63 -7.98 16.81 -13.34
C ILE A 63 -6.85 17.81 -13.56
N LYS A 64 -6.68 18.80 -12.68
CA LYS A 64 -5.65 19.85 -12.79
C LYS A 64 -4.23 19.29 -12.63
N THR A 65 -4.02 18.45 -11.64
CA THR A 65 -2.71 17.84 -11.37
C THR A 65 -2.38 16.73 -12.34
N GLY A 66 -3.42 16.07 -12.88
CA GLY A 66 -3.25 14.88 -13.69
C GLY A 66 -2.92 13.64 -12.90
N ALA A 67 -3.24 13.65 -11.61
CA ALA A 67 -3.04 12.53 -10.71
C ALA A 67 -3.70 11.25 -11.24
N LEU A 68 -3.02 10.13 -11.09
CA LEU A 68 -3.49 8.80 -11.46
C LEU A 68 -3.80 7.94 -10.22
N THR A 69 -3.03 8.11 -9.15
CA THR A 69 -3.11 7.34 -7.91
C THR A 69 -2.85 8.24 -6.70
N LEU A 70 -2.93 7.67 -5.51
CA LEU A 70 -2.62 8.36 -4.25
C LEU A 70 -1.19 8.90 -4.19
N GLN A 71 -0.23 8.23 -4.82
CA GLN A 71 1.16 8.68 -4.90
C GLN A 71 1.33 10.03 -5.62
N ASP A 72 0.44 10.34 -6.57
CA ASP A 72 0.51 11.59 -7.30
C ASP A 72 -0.09 12.77 -6.53
N ILE A 73 -0.79 12.53 -5.41
CA ILE A 73 -1.48 13.55 -4.63
C ILE A 73 -0.96 13.73 -3.21
N ASP A 74 -0.06 12.91 -2.73
CA ASP A 74 0.46 12.97 -1.35
C ASP A 74 1.06 14.33 -1.00
N VAL A 75 1.82 14.92 -1.91
CA VAL A 75 2.41 16.26 -1.77
C VAL A 75 1.38 17.39 -1.61
N TYR A 76 0.11 17.14 -1.91
CA TYR A 76 -0.99 18.10 -1.77
C TYR A 76 -1.81 17.88 -0.50
N ILE A 77 -1.47 16.88 0.32
CA ILE A 77 -2.21 16.52 1.54
C ILE A 77 -1.24 16.54 2.73
N VAL A 78 -1.44 17.49 3.63
CA VAL A 78 -0.61 17.65 4.83
C VAL A 78 -0.60 16.37 5.66
N GLY A 79 0.59 15.96 6.12
CA GLY A 79 0.75 14.84 7.03
C GLY A 79 0.45 13.45 6.44
N PHE A 80 0.18 13.36 5.14
CA PHE A 80 -0.01 12.12 4.40
C PHE A 80 1.20 11.86 3.49
N ASP A 81 1.63 10.62 3.44
CA ASP A 81 2.69 10.15 2.57
C ASP A 81 2.22 8.81 1.96
N ALA A 82 2.13 8.77 0.65
CA ALA A 82 1.80 7.57 -0.12
C ALA A 82 3.07 6.93 -0.71
N GLY A 83 4.22 7.26 -0.12
CA GLY A 83 5.51 6.68 -0.47
C GLY A 83 5.49 5.16 -0.31
N GLY A 84 6.15 4.52 -1.21
CA GLY A 84 6.36 3.09 -1.25
C GLY A 84 7.13 2.80 -2.52
N GLU A 85 8.03 1.84 -2.46
CA GLU A 85 8.85 1.51 -3.62
C GLU A 85 8.00 0.89 -4.73
N THR A 86 6.94 0.17 -4.34
CA THR A 86 6.07 -0.57 -5.26
C THR A 86 4.60 -0.22 -5.06
N PHE A 87 3.78 -0.31 -6.09
CA PHE A 87 2.33 -0.08 -5.96
C PHE A 87 1.59 -1.30 -5.38
N THR A 88 2.20 -2.49 -5.42
CA THR A 88 1.64 -3.73 -4.86
C THR A 88 1.92 -3.90 -3.37
N GLN A 89 2.89 -3.15 -2.83
CA GLN A 89 3.33 -3.23 -1.43
C GLN A 89 3.27 -1.85 -0.76
N GLN A 90 2.21 -1.10 -0.99
CA GLN A 90 2.04 0.25 -0.47
C GLN A 90 1.98 0.30 1.07
N GLY A 91 2.77 1.19 1.63
CA GLY A 91 2.77 1.54 3.05
C GLY A 91 2.38 3.00 3.25
N TYR A 92 1.08 3.32 3.25
CA TYR A 92 0.65 4.69 3.53
C TYR A 92 1.02 5.11 4.94
N SER A 93 1.47 6.35 5.06
CA SER A 93 1.81 6.98 6.33
C SER A 93 0.93 8.19 6.59
N ILE A 94 0.38 8.30 7.79
CA ILE A 94 -0.27 9.50 8.28
C ILE A 94 0.41 9.91 9.58
N ARG A 95 0.85 11.18 9.67
CA ARG A 95 1.58 11.71 10.83
C ARG A 95 2.84 10.92 11.19
N GLY A 96 3.45 10.22 10.22
CA GLY A 96 4.64 9.37 10.41
C GLY A 96 4.34 7.96 10.88
N ILE A 97 3.08 7.63 11.16
CA ILE A 97 2.70 6.27 11.49
C ILE A 97 2.38 5.51 10.20
N SER A 98 3.12 4.45 9.96
CA SER A 98 2.98 3.55 8.79
C SER A 98 3.23 2.11 9.21
N SER A 99 2.84 1.20 8.33
CA SER A 99 3.11 -0.22 8.46
C SER A 99 3.88 -0.69 7.21
N PRO A 100 5.19 -0.70 7.25
CA PRO A 100 6.01 -1.13 6.10
C PRO A 100 6.05 -2.66 5.94
N ASN A 101 5.20 -3.41 6.64
CA ASN A 101 5.15 -4.86 6.56
C ASN A 101 4.58 -5.31 5.21
N ILE A 102 5.35 -6.09 4.44
CA ILE A 102 4.93 -6.69 3.17
C ILE A 102 4.17 -8.01 3.34
N SER A 103 4.05 -8.48 4.58
CA SER A 103 3.38 -9.74 4.91
C SER A 103 1.87 -9.65 4.69
N THR A 104 1.28 -10.66 4.07
CA THR A 104 -0.17 -10.84 4.04
C THR A 104 -0.76 -11.11 5.42
N GLY A 105 0.03 -11.69 6.35
CA GLY A 105 -0.36 -11.89 7.76
C GLY A 105 -0.45 -10.60 8.58
N GLY A 106 0.06 -9.47 8.06
CA GLY A 106 0.08 -8.17 8.70
C GLY A 106 -0.91 -7.19 8.08
N ASP A 107 -1.44 -6.28 8.89
CA ASP A 107 -2.39 -5.25 8.47
C ASP A 107 -1.72 -3.88 8.28
N PRO A 108 -2.31 -2.96 7.49
CA PRO A 108 -1.86 -1.56 7.42
C PRO A 108 -2.29 -0.77 8.66
N SER A 109 -1.55 0.30 9.03
CA SER A 109 -1.97 1.24 10.09
C SER A 109 -2.90 2.35 9.56
N VAL A 110 -3.01 2.50 8.24
CA VAL A 110 -3.92 3.40 7.53
C VAL A 110 -4.94 2.58 6.75
N ALA A 111 -6.21 2.63 7.18
CA ALA A 111 -7.28 1.91 6.50
C ALA A 111 -7.66 2.61 5.18
N THR A 112 -7.79 1.85 4.10
CA THR A 112 -8.22 2.37 2.80
C THR A 112 -9.60 1.82 2.44
N PHE A 113 -10.46 2.71 1.96
CA PHE A 113 -11.81 2.37 1.50
C PHE A 113 -12.02 2.83 0.05
N TYR A 114 -12.60 1.98 -0.76
CA TYR A 114 -13.04 2.32 -2.11
C TYR A 114 -14.55 2.11 -2.24
N ASP A 115 -15.25 3.17 -2.65
CA ASP A 115 -16.72 3.19 -2.76
C ASP A 115 -17.44 2.72 -1.46
N GLY A 116 -16.82 2.99 -0.30
CA GLY A 116 -17.30 2.64 1.03
C GLY A 116 -16.94 1.24 1.55
N ALA A 117 -16.28 0.40 0.75
CA ALA A 117 -15.80 -0.91 1.16
C ALA A 117 -14.30 -0.89 1.50
N TYR A 118 -13.90 -1.62 2.54
CA TYR A 118 -12.51 -1.77 2.95
C TYR A 118 -11.67 -2.47 1.89
N LEU A 119 -10.44 -2.03 1.70
CA LEU A 119 -9.43 -2.63 0.82
C LEU A 119 -8.28 -3.24 1.62
N PRO A 120 -7.90 -4.49 1.35
CA PRO A 120 -6.68 -5.07 1.91
C PRO A 120 -5.43 -4.36 1.37
N ARG A 121 -4.29 -4.61 2.02
CA ARG A 121 -3.03 -3.88 1.79
C ARG A 121 -2.62 -3.79 0.32
N ALA A 122 -2.56 -4.90 -0.40
CA ALA A 122 -2.07 -4.94 -1.78
C ALA A 122 -3.09 -4.40 -2.81
N ALA A 123 -4.36 -4.16 -2.39
CA ALA A 123 -5.43 -3.59 -3.22
C ALA A 123 -5.59 -2.07 -3.07
N THR A 124 -4.81 -1.39 -2.20
CA THR A 124 -5.04 0.01 -1.82
C THR A 124 -4.72 1.04 -2.91
N THR A 125 -3.86 0.72 -3.86
CA THR A 125 -3.58 1.58 -5.01
C THR A 125 -4.65 1.41 -6.07
N VAL A 126 -5.49 2.40 -6.27
CA VAL A 126 -6.59 2.40 -7.27
C VAL A 126 -6.37 3.53 -8.26
N ALA A 127 -6.61 3.27 -9.56
CA ALA A 127 -6.55 4.30 -10.58
C ALA A 127 -7.70 5.31 -10.44
N PHE A 128 -7.39 6.62 -10.54
CA PHE A 128 -8.38 7.70 -10.43
C PHE A 128 -9.21 7.86 -11.72
N ALA A 129 -9.92 6.80 -12.10
CA ALA A 129 -10.83 6.82 -13.22
C ALA A 129 -12.20 7.38 -12.79
N ASP A 130 -12.55 8.61 -13.21
CA ASP A 130 -13.80 9.28 -12.87
C ASP A 130 -14.09 9.32 -11.36
N MET A 131 -13.08 9.69 -10.58
CA MET A 131 -13.18 9.85 -9.13
C MET A 131 -13.90 11.16 -8.79
N GLU A 132 -14.84 11.12 -7.85
CA GLU A 132 -15.50 12.31 -7.31
C GLU A 132 -14.53 13.07 -6.41
N ARG A 133 -13.91 12.36 -5.46
CA ARG A 133 -12.95 12.91 -4.51
C ARG A 133 -12.16 11.83 -3.78
N VAL A 134 -11.10 12.27 -3.14
CA VAL A 134 -10.33 11.53 -2.13
C VAL A 134 -10.43 12.25 -0.81
N GLU A 135 -10.69 11.52 0.26
CA GLU A 135 -10.71 12.03 1.64
C GLU A 135 -9.60 11.32 2.43
N VAL A 136 -8.74 12.08 3.12
CA VAL A 136 -7.70 11.55 4.02
C VAL A 136 -7.95 12.09 5.41
N LEU A 137 -8.40 11.22 6.31
CA LEU A 137 -8.69 11.54 7.71
C LEU A 137 -7.45 11.24 8.53
N ARG A 138 -6.95 12.24 9.25
CA ARG A 138 -5.71 12.15 10.00
C ARG A 138 -5.98 11.82 11.47
N GLY A 139 -5.14 10.95 12.03
CA GLY A 139 -5.28 10.44 13.39
C GLY A 139 -6.27 9.28 13.52
N PRO A 140 -6.37 8.66 14.71
CA PRO A 140 -7.15 7.46 14.94
C PRO A 140 -8.62 7.59 14.58
N GLN A 141 -9.13 6.64 13.77
CA GLN A 141 -10.52 6.60 13.30
C GLN A 141 -11.21 5.28 13.64
N GLY A 142 -10.77 4.58 14.69
CA GLY A 142 -11.25 3.26 15.04
C GLY A 142 -12.76 3.19 15.30
N THR A 143 -13.40 4.27 15.75
CA THR A 143 -14.82 4.31 16.07
C THR A 143 -15.71 4.05 14.85
N LEU A 144 -15.50 4.75 13.75
CA LEU A 144 -16.37 4.67 12.57
C LEU A 144 -15.87 3.71 11.50
N PHE A 145 -14.54 3.52 11.40
CA PHE A 145 -13.93 2.76 10.34
C PHE A 145 -13.39 1.39 10.79
N GLY A 146 -13.18 1.21 12.12
CA GLY A 146 -12.84 -0.08 12.70
C GLY A 146 -11.36 -0.38 12.69
N ARG A 147 -11.03 -1.65 12.34
CA ARG A 147 -9.65 -2.13 12.34
C ARG A 147 -8.79 -1.34 11.36
N ASN A 148 -7.50 -1.33 11.60
CA ASN A 148 -6.49 -0.78 10.69
C ASN A 148 -6.56 0.74 10.46
N ALA A 149 -7.35 1.44 11.29
CA ALA A 149 -7.49 2.88 11.32
C ALA A 149 -6.74 3.51 12.51
N ALA A 150 -5.57 2.96 12.88
CA ALA A 150 -4.74 3.43 13.98
C ALA A 150 -4.09 4.78 13.68
N ALA A 151 -3.62 4.99 12.45
CA ALA A 151 -3.00 6.25 12.00
C ALA A 151 -3.99 7.17 11.27
N GLY A 152 -5.01 6.61 10.63
CA GLY A 152 -5.98 7.36 9.86
C GLY A 152 -6.71 6.52 8.82
N VAL A 153 -7.43 7.22 7.93
CA VAL A 153 -8.25 6.60 6.88
C VAL A 153 -8.07 7.35 5.56
N VAL A 154 -8.00 6.58 4.47
CA VAL A 154 -8.11 7.07 3.10
C VAL A 154 -9.42 6.56 2.51
N SER A 155 -10.29 7.45 2.01
CA SER A 155 -11.52 7.10 1.32
C SER A 155 -11.47 7.58 -0.12
N LEU A 156 -11.63 6.64 -1.05
CA LEU A 156 -11.66 6.84 -2.49
C LEU A 156 -13.11 6.76 -2.94
N ILE A 157 -13.69 7.87 -3.38
CA ILE A 157 -15.10 7.98 -3.71
C ILE A 157 -15.27 8.19 -5.21
N PRO A 158 -15.68 7.16 -5.98
CA PRO A 158 -15.98 7.31 -7.40
C PRO A 158 -17.33 8.00 -7.62
N ASN A 159 -17.49 8.69 -8.78
CA ASN A 159 -18.75 9.29 -9.16
C ASN A 159 -19.86 8.24 -9.28
N ALA A 160 -21.03 8.57 -8.76
CA ALA A 160 -22.25 7.78 -8.90
C ALA A 160 -23.01 8.12 -10.20
N PRO A 161 -23.87 7.20 -10.74
CA PRO A 161 -24.81 7.55 -11.79
C PRO A 161 -25.77 8.64 -11.35
N SER A 162 -26.05 9.61 -12.24
CA SER A 162 -26.93 10.76 -12.02
C SER A 162 -28.05 10.83 -13.06
N ASN A 163 -29.07 11.65 -12.79
CA ASN A 163 -30.19 11.87 -13.71
C ASN A 163 -29.89 12.95 -14.79
N GLU A 164 -28.61 13.32 -14.95
CA GLU A 164 -28.16 14.25 -15.97
C GLU A 164 -27.33 13.53 -17.02
N ALA A 165 -27.60 13.79 -18.31
CA ALA A 165 -26.78 13.24 -19.39
C ALA A 165 -25.47 14.03 -19.48
N GLU A 166 -24.35 13.40 -19.21
CA GLU A 166 -23.04 14.02 -19.24
C GLU A 166 -21.98 13.05 -19.81
N GLY A 167 -20.87 13.60 -20.24
CA GLY A 167 -19.74 12.80 -20.71
C GLY A 167 -18.56 13.64 -21.07
N PHE A 168 -17.40 13.03 -21.03
CA PHE A 168 -16.16 13.63 -21.51
C PHE A 168 -15.26 12.58 -22.18
N ALA A 169 -14.38 13.08 -23.03
CA ALA A 169 -13.20 12.36 -23.49
C ALA A 169 -11.98 13.28 -23.32
N ARG A 170 -10.92 12.77 -22.74
CA ARG A 170 -9.69 13.50 -22.47
C ARG A 170 -8.50 12.74 -23.01
N LEU A 171 -7.63 13.46 -23.70
CA LEU A 171 -6.36 12.97 -24.20
C LEU A 171 -5.24 13.78 -23.55
N ARG A 172 -4.24 13.11 -23.00
CA ARG A 172 -2.99 13.73 -22.56
C ARG A 172 -1.83 13.06 -23.26
N ALA A 173 -0.92 13.88 -23.77
CA ALA A 173 0.34 13.44 -24.34
C ALA A 173 1.47 14.26 -23.73
N GLY A 174 2.62 13.66 -23.50
CA GLY A 174 3.73 14.33 -22.83
C GLY A 174 5.08 13.67 -23.11
N ASN A 175 6.08 14.07 -22.35
CA ASN A 175 7.42 13.50 -22.42
C ASN A 175 7.39 12.00 -22.08
N TYR A 176 8.44 11.30 -22.48
CA TYR A 176 8.57 9.85 -22.33
C TYR A 176 7.41 9.07 -22.99
N ASP A 177 6.99 9.55 -24.17
CA ASP A 177 5.90 8.96 -24.93
C ASP A 177 4.59 8.80 -24.14
N LEU A 178 4.39 9.65 -23.12
CA LEU A 178 3.17 9.62 -22.33
C LEU A 178 1.95 9.75 -23.22
N LEU A 179 1.07 8.76 -23.15
CA LEU A 179 -0.25 8.76 -23.75
C LEU A 179 -1.26 8.30 -22.71
N ARG A 180 -2.16 9.20 -22.29
CA ARG A 180 -3.29 8.88 -21.41
C ARG A 180 -4.59 9.20 -22.12
N VAL A 181 -5.51 8.26 -22.15
CA VAL A 181 -6.85 8.42 -22.68
C VAL A 181 -7.85 8.13 -21.57
N GLU A 182 -8.76 9.05 -21.33
CA GLU A 182 -9.80 8.93 -20.34
C GLU A 182 -11.15 9.23 -21.00
N GLY A 183 -12.19 8.51 -20.58
CA GLY A 183 -13.54 8.78 -21.04
C GLY A 183 -14.57 8.39 -19.97
N MET A 184 -15.65 9.12 -19.94
CA MET A 184 -16.82 8.84 -19.12
C MET A 184 -18.09 9.20 -19.89
N PHE A 185 -19.13 8.43 -19.69
CA PHE A 185 -20.49 8.82 -20.02
C PHE A 185 -21.45 8.45 -18.90
N ASN A 186 -22.42 9.32 -18.65
CA ASN A 186 -23.55 9.10 -17.77
C ASN A 186 -24.83 9.24 -18.58
N LEU A 187 -25.66 8.20 -18.55
CA LEU A 187 -26.91 8.11 -19.31
C LEU A 187 -28.09 7.91 -18.37
N PRO A 188 -28.96 8.91 -18.17
CA PRO A 188 -30.26 8.71 -17.57
C PRO A 188 -31.14 7.96 -18.58
N VAL A 189 -31.42 6.69 -18.29
CA VAL A 189 -32.26 5.81 -19.15
C VAL A 189 -33.74 6.11 -18.94
N SER A 190 -34.08 6.49 -17.70
CA SER A 190 -35.41 6.98 -17.30
C SER A 190 -35.24 7.91 -16.09
N ASP A 191 -36.37 8.53 -15.64
CA ASP A 191 -36.35 9.38 -14.43
C ASP A 191 -35.92 8.62 -13.16
N SER A 192 -35.96 7.30 -13.16
CA SER A 192 -35.62 6.46 -12.02
C SER A 192 -34.44 5.51 -12.27
N PHE A 193 -33.83 5.54 -13.44
CA PHE A 193 -32.73 4.63 -13.76
C PHE A 193 -31.64 5.30 -14.59
N ALA A 194 -30.42 5.29 -14.08
CA ALA A 194 -29.25 5.84 -14.73
C ALA A 194 -28.08 4.84 -14.76
N VAL A 195 -27.24 4.96 -15.77
CA VAL A 195 -26.01 4.17 -15.93
C VAL A 195 -24.85 5.13 -16.17
N ARG A 196 -23.74 4.90 -15.47
CA ARG A 196 -22.47 5.62 -15.66
C ARG A 196 -21.38 4.63 -15.98
N ALA A 197 -20.56 4.93 -16.98
CA ALA A 197 -19.40 4.13 -17.30
C ALA A 197 -18.20 5.02 -17.57
N ASN A 198 -17.03 4.56 -17.16
CA ASN A 198 -15.76 5.23 -17.39
C ASN A 198 -14.68 4.24 -17.81
N PHE A 199 -13.63 4.77 -18.41
CA PHE A 199 -12.39 4.06 -18.68
C PHE A 199 -11.21 5.02 -18.62
N LEU A 200 -10.05 4.46 -18.31
CA LEU A 200 -8.77 5.14 -18.32
C LEU A 200 -7.71 4.19 -18.86
N THR A 201 -6.81 4.69 -19.70
CA THR A 201 -5.57 4.01 -20.05
C THR A 201 -4.42 4.99 -19.96
N ASN A 202 -3.29 4.54 -19.43
CA ASN A 202 -2.10 5.35 -19.23
C ASN A 202 -0.86 4.56 -19.62
N GLN A 203 -0.15 5.05 -20.63
CA GLN A 203 1.09 4.46 -21.10
C GLN A 203 2.20 5.51 -21.06
N ARG A 204 3.39 5.12 -20.61
CA ARG A 204 4.56 5.98 -20.56
C ARG A 204 5.82 5.12 -20.64
N SER A 205 6.77 5.51 -21.48
CA SER A 205 8.12 4.93 -21.51
C SER A 205 8.88 5.23 -20.22
N GLY A 206 9.93 4.46 -19.97
CA GLY A 206 10.81 4.65 -18.80
C GLY A 206 11.49 6.02 -18.76
N ILE A 207 11.87 6.43 -17.57
CA ILE A 207 12.59 7.70 -17.31
C ILE A 207 14.10 7.51 -17.18
N SER A 208 14.54 6.28 -16.89
CA SER A 208 15.94 5.89 -16.84
C SER A 208 16.14 4.62 -17.67
N GLU A 209 17.18 4.61 -18.48
CA GLU A 209 17.49 3.51 -19.40
C GLU A 209 18.20 2.37 -18.64
N ASN A 210 17.67 1.15 -18.76
CA ASN A 210 18.38 -0.04 -18.30
C ASN A 210 19.41 -0.46 -19.36
N VAL A 211 20.68 -0.45 -19.00
CA VAL A 211 21.77 -0.83 -19.93
C VAL A 211 21.86 -2.33 -20.16
N GLU A 212 21.22 -3.14 -19.30
CA GLU A 212 21.08 -4.56 -19.47
C GLU A 212 19.81 -4.89 -20.28
N SER A 213 19.71 -6.09 -20.80
CA SER A 213 18.59 -6.51 -21.64
C SER A 213 17.35 -6.89 -20.83
N ALA A 214 16.96 -6.05 -19.88
CA ALA A 214 15.74 -6.24 -19.12
C ALA A 214 14.47 -5.91 -19.94
N LYS A 215 13.33 -6.38 -19.45
CA LYS A 215 12.02 -6.17 -20.07
C LYS A 215 11.55 -4.70 -20.03
N PHE A 216 11.93 -3.96 -18.99
CA PHE A 216 11.46 -2.60 -18.72
C PHE A 216 12.61 -1.63 -18.48
N ASP A 217 12.40 -0.38 -18.90
CA ASP A 217 13.13 0.77 -18.40
C ASP A 217 12.46 1.31 -17.14
N ALA A 218 13.26 1.84 -16.21
CA ALA A 218 12.74 2.31 -14.93
C ALA A 218 11.67 3.38 -15.10
N GLY A 219 10.55 3.19 -14.42
CA GLY A 219 9.41 4.09 -14.47
C GLY A 219 8.51 3.92 -15.69
N GLU A 220 8.70 2.87 -16.52
CA GLU A 220 7.74 2.49 -17.55
C GLU A 220 6.39 2.12 -16.93
N LYS A 221 5.28 2.56 -17.56
CA LYS A 221 3.91 2.32 -17.09
C LYS A 221 2.99 1.93 -18.23
N SER A 222 2.15 0.91 -18.00
CA SER A 222 1.10 0.47 -18.92
C SER A 222 -0.13 0.04 -18.10
N ASN A 223 -0.96 1.01 -17.73
CA ASN A 223 -2.08 0.80 -16.81
C ASN A 223 -3.40 1.09 -17.51
N TRP A 224 -4.45 0.37 -17.15
CA TRP A 224 -5.82 0.69 -17.56
C TRP A 224 -6.80 0.36 -16.45
N ALA A 225 -7.90 1.10 -16.39
CA ALA A 225 -8.98 0.89 -15.43
C ALA A 225 -10.33 1.25 -16.05
N GLY A 226 -11.39 0.69 -15.49
CA GLY A 226 -12.74 1.01 -15.90
C GLY A 226 -13.76 0.64 -14.84
N ARG A 227 -14.89 1.35 -14.86
CA ARG A 227 -16.03 1.10 -13.97
C ARG A 227 -17.34 1.29 -14.71
N ILE A 228 -18.30 0.40 -14.44
CA ILE A 228 -19.68 0.55 -14.87
C ILE A 228 -20.54 0.49 -13.63
N ALA A 229 -21.40 1.49 -13.44
CA ALA A 229 -22.35 1.56 -12.35
C ALA A 229 -23.76 1.81 -12.87
N ALA A 230 -24.74 1.19 -12.25
CA ALA A 230 -26.16 1.42 -12.49
C ALA A 230 -26.82 1.83 -11.17
N ARG A 231 -27.69 2.84 -11.23
CA ARG A 231 -28.49 3.31 -10.10
C ARG A 231 -29.95 3.24 -10.47
N TRP A 232 -30.75 2.60 -9.62
CA TRP A 232 -32.19 2.47 -9.76
C TRP A 232 -32.89 3.02 -8.53
N GLU A 233 -33.84 3.93 -8.76
CA GLU A 233 -34.67 4.61 -7.76
C GLU A 233 -36.14 4.19 -7.93
N PRO A 234 -36.54 2.98 -7.44
CA PRO A 234 -37.90 2.47 -7.59
C PRO A 234 -38.93 3.33 -6.86
N SER A 235 -38.53 4.15 -5.90
CA SER A 235 -39.37 5.13 -5.20
C SER A 235 -38.51 6.31 -4.74
N GLU A 236 -39.16 7.39 -4.28
CA GLU A 236 -38.48 8.55 -3.67
C GLU A 236 -37.66 8.18 -2.41
N ASP A 237 -38.03 7.08 -1.73
CA ASP A 237 -37.43 6.64 -0.49
C ASP A 237 -36.34 5.55 -0.69
N THR A 238 -36.22 5.01 -1.91
CA THR A 238 -35.34 3.84 -2.15
C THR A 238 -34.44 4.09 -3.35
N ALA A 239 -33.12 3.89 -3.15
CA ALA A 239 -32.16 3.81 -4.24
C ALA A 239 -31.29 2.56 -4.11
N LEU A 240 -31.09 1.86 -5.22
CA LEU A 240 -30.21 0.71 -5.36
C LEU A 240 -29.11 1.06 -6.34
N GLN A 241 -27.87 0.73 -6.00
CA GLN A 241 -26.71 0.91 -6.89
C GLN A 241 -25.96 -0.39 -6.99
N LEU A 242 -25.59 -0.75 -8.22
CA LEU A 242 -24.66 -1.85 -8.50
C LEU A 242 -23.53 -1.32 -9.36
N ALA A 243 -22.31 -1.63 -8.98
CA ALA A 243 -21.12 -1.25 -9.72
C ALA A 243 -20.19 -2.44 -9.91
N VAL A 244 -19.51 -2.49 -11.05
CA VAL A 244 -18.41 -3.40 -11.35
C VAL A 244 -17.24 -2.53 -11.74
N ASP A 245 -16.09 -2.76 -11.14
CA ASP A 245 -14.83 -2.10 -11.45
C ASP A 245 -13.74 -3.11 -11.73
N VAL A 246 -12.84 -2.73 -12.63
CA VAL A 246 -11.66 -3.48 -13.02
C VAL A 246 -10.48 -2.55 -13.13
N ASP A 247 -9.30 -3.04 -12.75
CA ASP A 247 -8.09 -2.28 -12.92
C ASP A 247 -6.91 -3.25 -13.20
N HIS A 248 -6.04 -2.81 -14.09
CA HIS A 248 -4.85 -3.53 -14.47
C HIS A 248 -3.66 -2.58 -14.43
N PHE A 249 -2.70 -2.91 -13.59
CA PHE A 249 -1.41 -2.24 -13.53
C PHE A 249 -0.34 -3.16 -14.10
N ASN A 250 0.50 -2.61 -14.95
CA ASN A 250 1.71 -3.26 -15.45
C ASN A 250 2.76 -2.16 -15.61
N GLN A 251 3.79 -2.22 -14.80
CA GLN A 251 4.85 -1.21 -14.79
C GLN A 251 6.20 -1.85 -14.52
N ALA A 252 7.25 -1.07 -14.74
CA ALA A 252 8.56 -1.46 -14.29
C ALA A 252 8.56 -1.65 -12.77
N PRO A 253 9.21 -2.70 -12.24
CA PRO A 253 9.43 -2.84 -10.80
C PRO A 253 10.27 -1.68 -10.27
N SER A 254 10.34 -1.56 -8.96
CA SER A 254 11.18 -0.58 -8.29
C SER A 254 12.61 -0.68 -8.75
N MET A 255 13.23 0.47 -8.97
CA MET A 255 14.60 0.55 -9.44
C MET A 255 15.55 0.55 -8.24
N ALA A 256 16.31 -0.52 -8.09
CA ALA A 256 17.48 -0.51 -7.21
C ALA A 256 18.67 0.13 -7.95
N ILE A 257 19.29 1.13 -7.33
CA ILE A 257 20.52 1.74 -7.83
C ILE A 257 21.59 1.58 -6.76
N GLY A 258 22.52 0.69 -7.01
CA GLY A 258 23.70 0.55 -6.17
C GLY A 258 24.61 1.79 -6.27
N VAL A 259 25.08 2.29 -5.12
CA VAL A 259 26.10 3.32 -5.05
C VAL A 259 27.37 2.70 -4.45
N SER A 260 27.99 1.82 -5.20
CA SER A 260 29.14 1.02 -4.80
C SER A 260 30.16 0.91 -5.94
N PRO A 261 31.38 0.43 -5.69
CA PRO A 261 32.37 0.18 -6.76
C PRO A 261 31.90 -0.83 -7.82
N TYR A 262 30.85 -1.57 -7.58
CA TYR A 262 30.28 -2.61 -8.46
C TYR A 262 29.08 -2.09 -9.28
N SER A 263 28.62 -0.89 -8.96
CA SER A 263 27.51 -0.26 -9.68
C SER A 263 27.96 0.27 -11.02
N LEU A 264 27.03 0.43 -11.96
CA LEU A 264 27.29 0.99 -13.30
C LEU A 264 28.01 2.33 -13.24
N ASN A 265 27.61 3.19 -12.31
CA ASN A 265 28.25 4.46 -11.99
C ASN A 265 27.91 4.86 -10.55
N LEU A 266 28.56 5.91 -10.03
CA LEU A 266 28.31 6.43 -8.69
C LEU A 266 27.31 7.60 -8.66
N ASP A 267 26.66 7.91 -9.79
CA ASP A 267 25.65 8.96 -9.92
C ASP A 267 24.27 8.36 -10.10
N PRO A 268 23.44 8.27 -9.05
CA PRO A 268 22.09 7.71 -9.14
C PRO A 268 21.14 8.54 -10.03
N TYR A 269 21.54 9.74 -10.42
CA TYR A 269 20.77 10.63 -11.29
C TYR A 269 21.28 10.65 -12.74
N SER A 270 22.17 9.74 -13.12
CA SER A 270 22.75 9.69 -14.48
C SER A 270 21.74 9.42 -15.59
N GLY A 271 20.55 8.92 -15.26
CA GLY A 271 19.54 8.47 -16.23
C GLY A 271 19.78 7.06 -16.78
N TYR A 272 20.80 6.37 -16.28
CA TYR A 272 21.17 4.99 -16.63
C TYR A 272 21.32 4.16 -15.37
N TYR A 273 20.89 2.90 -15.44
CA TYR A 273 21.09 1.92 -14.37
C TYR A 273 21.34 0.54 -14.99
N ALA A 274 21.81 -0.39 -14.18
CA ALA A 274 22.02 -1.77 -14.58
C ALA A 274 21.16 -2.66 -13.69
N ASN A 275 20.21 -3.38 -14.30
CA ASN A 275 19.33 -4.33 -13.63
C ASN A 275 19.30 -5.58 -14.51
N ASP A 276 19.83 -6.69 -13.98
CA ASP A 276 19.94 -7.96 -14.67
C ASP A 276 18.86 -8.99 -14.25
N VAL A 277 17.84 -8.55 -13.51
CA VAL A 277 16.76 -9.40 -13.04
C VAL A 277 16.04 -10.09 -14.19
N ILE A 278 15.99 -11.40 -14.11
CA ILE A 278 15.33 -12.24 -15.11
C ILE A 278 13.81 -12.12 -14.97
N ASN A 279 13.15 -11.57 -16.01
CA ASN A 279 11.70 -11.35 -16.02
C ASN A 279 11.19 -10.44 -14.87
N GLY A 280 11.94 -9.39 -14.55
CA GLY A 280 11.46 -8.37 -13.61
C GLY A 280 10.12 -7.80 -14.08
N GLU A 281 9.14 -7.69 -13.17
CA GLU A 281 7.81 -7.15 -13.46
C GLU A 281 7.10 -6.71 -12.18
N GLU A 282 6.25 -5.72 -12.31
CA GLU A 282 5.29 -5.35 -11.28
C GLU A 282 3.91 -5.25 -11.92
N THR A 283 3.03 -6.20 -11.59
CA THR A 283 1.70 -6.33 -12.17
C THR A 283 0.64 -6.49 -11.11
N ARG A 284 -0.58 -6.01 -11.39
CA ARG A 284 -1.78 -6.34 -10.64
C ARG A 284 -2.98 -6.37 -11.56
N ASP A 285 -3.75 -7.42 -11.44
CA ASP A 285 -5.11 -7.53 -11.95
C ASP A 285 -6.09 -7.51 -10.79
N MET A 286 -7.10 -6.63 -10.83
CA MET A 286 -8.07 -6.50 -9.77
C MET A 286 -9.45 -6.26 -10.35
N TYR A 287 -10.48 -6.90 -9.78
CA TYR A 287 -11.87 -6.63 -10.09
C TYR A 287 -12.72 -6.61 -8.82
N GLY A 288 -13.79 -5.81 -8.85
CA GLY A 288 -14.69 -5.66 -7.74
C GLY A 288 -16.15 -5.54 -8.16
N ILE A 289 -17.04 -6.00 -7.29
CA ILE A 289 -18.47 -5.80 -7.42
C ILE A 289 -18.98 -5.17 -6.14
N THR A 290 -19.65 -4.00 -6.25
CA THR A 290 -20.20 -3.28 -5.11
C THR A 290 -21.70 -3.09 -5.29
N GLY A 291 -22.49 -3.56 -4.33
CA GLY A 291 -23.91 -3.31 -4.22
C GLY A 291 -24.19 -2.34 -3.06
N LYS A 292 -25.04 -1.34 -3.28
CA LYS A 292 -25.50 -0.41 -2.24
C LYS A 292 -27.01 -0.29 -2.25
N TRP A 293 -27.58 -0.26 -1.07
CA TRP A 293 -28.99 0.00 -0.86
C TRP A 293 -29.17 1.18 0.08
N PHE A 294 -29.81 2.24 -0.41
CA PHE A 294 -30.18 3.43 0.34
C PHE A 294 -31.69 3.42 0.57
N GLN A 295 -32.11 3.60 1.82
CA GLN A 295 -33.51 3.60 2.19
C GLN A 295 -33.81 4.74 3.16
N THR A 296 -34.72 5.64 2.80
CA THR A 296 -35.36 6.56 3.74
C THR A 296 -36.43 5.80 4.51
N LEU A 297 -36.27 5.67 5.82
CA LEU A 297 -37.21 4.96 6.69
C LEU A 297 -38.28 5.90 7.25
N SER A 298 -37.90 7.14 7.49
CA SER A 298 -38.77 8.25 7.93
C SER A 298 -38.09 9.58 7.63
N LYS A 299 -38.71 10.70 8.04
CA LYS A 299 -38.05 12.03 7.91
C LYS A 299 -36.75 12.16 8.63
N GLU A 300 -36.53 11.39 9.67
CA GLU A 300 -35.37 11.47 10.56
C GLU A 300 -34.42 10.29 10.39
N TRP A 301 -34.91 9.13 9.91
CA TRP A 301 -34.15 7.91 9.80
C TRP A 301 -33.89 7.50 8.36
N SER A 302 -32.64 7.16 8.10
CA SER A 302 -32.23 6.49 6.86
C SER A 302 -31.35 5.26 7.15
N MET A 303 -31.27 4.37 6.19
CA MET A 303 -30.46 3.16 6.21
C MET A 303 -29.61 3.10 4.94
N THR A 304 -28.38 2.66 5.10
CA THR A 304 -27.48 2.30 3.99
C THR A 304 -26.96 0.89 4.22
N ALA A 305 -27.06 0.03 3.23
CA ALA A 305 -26.38 -1.26 3.23
C ALA A 305 -25.37 -1.30 2.08
N ILE A 306 -24.17 -1.81 2.36
CA ILE A 306 -23.07 -1.99 1.39
C ILE A 306 -22.68 -3.44 1.41
N VAL A 307 -22.50 -4.04 0.23
CA VAL A 307 -21.89 -5.36 0.05
C VAL A 307 -20.88 -5.25 -1.07
N ASN A 308 -19.68 -5.73 -0.82
CA ASN A 308 -18.60 -5.75 -1.80
C ASN A 308 -17.92 -7.11 -1.82
N TYR A 309 -17.54 -7.55 -2.99
CA TYR A 309 -16.59 -8.63 -3.21
C TYR A 309 -15.50 -8.10 -4.13
N ARG A 310 -14.26 -8.36 -3.78
CA ARG A 310 -13.08 -7.97 -4.55
C ARG A 310 -12.08 -9.10 -4.58
N ASP A 311 -11.45 -9.26 -5.74
CA ASP A 311 -10.44 -10.26 -6.00
C ASP A 311 -9.29 -9.59 -6.72
N PHE A 312 -8.05 -9.97 -6.38
CA PHE A 312 -6.85 -9.42 -7.01
C PHE A 312 -5.68 -10.41 -6.97
N GLU A 313 -4.90 -10.35 -8.04
CA GLU A 313 -3.63 -11.06 -8.18
C GLU A 313 -2.52 -10.03 -8.44
N THR A 314 -1.40 -10.16 -7.72
CA THR A 314 -0.23 -9.30 -7.90
C THR A 314 1.03 -10.11 -8.11
N THR A 315 1.95 -9.57 -8.90
CA THR A 315 3.33 -10.05 -9.01
C THR A 315 4.26 -8.86 -8.89
N ASN A 316 5.25 -8.97 -8.02
CA ASN A 316 6.34 -8.03 -7.91
C ASN A 316 7.66 -8.78 -7.93
N ARG A 317 8.40 -8.68 -9.03
CA ARG A 317 9.75 -9.22 -9.14
C ARG A 317 10.73 -8.10 -9.42
N GLN A 318 11.60 -7.85 -8.48
CA GLN A 318 12.50 -6.70 -8.48
C GLN A 318 13.94 -7.07 -8.13
N ASP A 319 14.84 -6.20 -8.54
CA ASP A 319 16.25 -6.23 -8.22
C ASP A 319 16.47 -5.70 -6.80
N GLU A 320 17.30 -6.39 -6.02
CA GLU A 320 17.62 -6.04 -4.65
C GLU A 320 19.10 -5.62 -4.49
N ASP A 321 19.96 -5.88 -5.48
CA ASP A 321 21.39 -5.59 -5.36
C ASP A 321 21.84 -4.33 -6.11
N GLY A 322 21.08 -3.86 -7.10
CA GLY A 322 21.34 -2.62 -7.86
C GLY A 322 22.57 -2.66 -8.74
N THR A 323 23.00 -3.86 -9.16
CA THR A 323 24.16 -4.05 -10.04
C THR A 323 23.84 -5.08 -11.12
N ALA A 324 24.70 -5.24 -12.13
CA ALA A 324 24.68 -6.33 -13.07
C ALA A 324 25.88 -7.27 -12.88
N ASP A 325 26.44 -7.31 -11.67
CA ASP A 325 27.52 -8.24 -11.32
C ASP A 325 26.92 -9.60 -10.91
N PRO A 326 27.07 -10.67 -11.71
CA PRO A 326 26.46 -11.96 -11.39
C PRO A 326 26.94 -12.57 -10.07
N THR A 327 28.08 -12.12 -9.53
CA THR A 327 28.56 -12.54 -8.21
C THR A 327 27.81 -11.87 -7.07
N ARG A 328 26.86 -10.98 -7.39
CA ARG A 328 26.03 -10.23 -6.46
C ARG A 328 24.54 -10.40 -6.72
N TYR A 329 24.20 -11.08 -7.81
CA TYR A 329 22.80 -11.25 -8.24
C TYR A 329 21.90 -11.67 -7.09
N PHE A 330 20.91 -10.83 -6.81
CA PHE A 330 19.86 -11.09 -5.85
C PHE A 330 18.57 -10.40 -6.29
N ASP A 331 17.51 -11.18 -6.48
CA ASP A 331 16.17 -10.66 -6.75
C ASP A 331 15.16 -11.28 -5.79
N THR A 332 14.09 -10.56 -5.55
CA THR A 332 12.90 -11.08 -4.88
C THR A 332 11.71 -11.13 -5.83
N ASN A 333 10.85 -12.13 -5.66
CA ASN A 333 9.59 -12.23 -6.38
C ASN A 333 8.47 -12.47 -5.38
N ASN A 334 7.50 -11.55 -5.31
CA ASN A 334 6.35 -11.65 -4.43
C ASN A 334 5.08 -11.78 -5.28
N ILE A 335 4.38 -12.90 -5.12
CA ILE A 335 3.09 -13.19 -5.77
C ILE A 335 2.04 -13.23 -4.68
N GLU A 336 0.97 -12.47 -4.83
CA GLU A 336 -0.17 -12.47 -3.91
C GLU A 336 -1.46 -12.69 -4.72
N ASP A 337 -2.30 -13.62 -4.27
CA ASP A 337 -3.63 -13.91 -4.81
C ASP A 337 -4.60 -13.88 -3.63
N SER A 338 -5.53 -12.92 -3.64
CA SER A 338 -6.38 -12.67 -2.48
C SER A 338 -7.77 -12.21 -2.88
N ASP A 339 -8.74 -12.61 -2.09
CA ASP A 339 -10.11 -12.11 -2.21
C ASP A 339 -10.64 -11.59 -0.88
N ILE A 340 -11.54 -10.63 -0.94
CA ILE A 340 -12.22 -10.10 0.22
C ILE A 340 -13.71 -9.92 -0.02
N PHE A 341 -14.51 -10.39 0.92
CA PHE A 341 -15.91 -10.05 1.08
C PHE A 341 -16.06 -9.01 2.18
N TYR A 342 -16.80 -7.94 1.93
CA TYR A 342 -17.12 -6.89 2.89
C TYR A 342 -18.62 -6.60 2.89
N ALA A 343 -19.19 -6.44 4.08
CA ALA A 343 -20.57 -6.00 4.26
C ALA A 343 -20.70 -4.99 5.39
N GLU A 344 -21.55 -3.99 5.20
CA GLU A 344 -21.87 -2.99 6.22
C GLU A 344 -23.37 -2.68 6.16
N LEU A 345 -23.99 -2.60 7.35
CA LEU A 345 -25.35 -2.10 7.53
C LEU A 345 -25.30 -0.89 8.47
N GLN A 346 -25.74 0.25 7.99
CA GLN A 346 -25.68 1.53 8.68
C GLN A 346 -27.08 2.15 8.80
N PHE A 347 -27.37 2.73 9.96
CA PHE A 347 -28.56 3.55 10.21
C PHE A 347 -28.14 4.96 10.62
N ASN A 348 -28.77 5.96 10.04
CA ASN A 348 -28.56 7.36 10.38
C ASN A 348 -29.83 7.96 10.97
N LEU A 349 -29.68 8.69 12.06
CA LEU A 349 -30.72 9.53 12.65
C LEU A 349 -30.30 11.01 12.49
N ASN A 350 -31.18 11.81 11.96
CA ASN A 350 -30.98 13.26 11.82
C ASN A 350 -32.22 14.00 12.32
N THR A 351 -32.06 14.75 13.41
CA THR A 351 -33.08 15.60 14.01
C THR A 351 -32.51 17.00 14.24
N ASP A 352 -33.33 17.96 14.70
CA ASP A 352 -32.87 19.33 14.99
C ASP A 352 -31.70 19.39 16.01
N ARG A 353 -31.52 18.38 16.87
CA ARG A 353 -30.51 18.38 17.93
C ARG A 353 -29.63 17.13 18.02
N ILE A 354 -30.05 16.07 17.36
CA ILE A 354 -29.34 14.81 17.42
C ILE A 354 -29.01 14.35 16.02
N ASN A 355 -27.74 14.16 15.75
CA ASN A 355 -27.27 13.39 14.61
C ASN A 355 -26.62 12.12 15.14
N ALA A 356 -27.03 10.96 14.68
CA ALA A 356 -26.43 9.72 15.08
C ALA A 356 -26.21 8.79 13.89
N VAL A 357 -25.15 8.00 13.96
CA VAL A 357 -24.89 6.88 13.06
C VAL A 357 -24.61 5.65 13.89
N MET A 358 -25.20 4.53 13.51
CA MET A 358 -24.93 3.22 14.11
C MET A 358 -24.89 2.15 13.04
N GLY A 359 -24.13 1.12 13.24
CA GLY A 359 -24.03 0.07 12.25
C GLY A 359 -23.25 -1.15 12.71
N ALA A 360 -23.21 -2.12 11.78
CA ALA A 360 -22.44 -3.34 11.92
C ALA A 360 -21.67 -3.60 10.63
N THR A 361 -20.46 -4.14 10.77
CA THR A 361 -19.57 -4.51 9.66
C THR A 361 -19.15 -5.97 9.79
N TYR A 362 -18.93 -6.59 8.64
CA TYR A 362 -18.34 -7.91 8.52
C TYR A 362 -17.35 -7.92 7.35
N SER A 363 -16.21 -8.56 7.52
CA SER A 363 -15.31 -8.87 6.40
C SER A 363 -14.70 -10.25 6.57
N LEU A 364 -14.48 -10.92 5.43
CA LEU A 364 -13.74 -12.17 5.31
C LEU A 364 -12.76 -12.01 4.17
N GLU A 365 -11.49 -12.22 4.45
CA GLU A 365 -10.38 -12.13 3.51
C GLU A 365 -9.65 -13.47 3.46
N ASN A 366 -9.49 -14.02 2.26
CA ASN A 366 -8.63 -15.17 2.01
C ASN A 366 -7.40 -14.67 1.27
N THR A 367 -6.23 -15.11 1.66
CA THR A 367 -4.98 -14.64 1.08
C THR A 367 -4.02 -15.80 0.85
N PHE A 368 -3.37 -15.76 -0.31
CA PHE A 368 -2.23 -16.59 -0.65
C PHE A 368 -1.07 -15.66 -0.98
N GLN A 369 0.11 -15.97 -0.45
CA GLN A 369 1.35 -15.27 -0.78
C GLN A 369 2.46 -16.27 -1.02
N ARG A 370 3.22 -16.06 -2.09
CA ARG A 370 4.49 -16.74 -2.33
C ARG A 370 5.57 -15.68 -2.46
N THR A 371 6.60 -15.79 -1.64
CA THR A 371 7.81 -14.95 -1.74
C THR A 371 8.97 -15.85 -2.12
N ASP A 372 9.60 -15.56 -3.25
CA ASP A 372 10.82 -16.17 -3.72
C ASP A 372 12.00 -15.23 -3.47
N ALA A 373 13.10 -15.78 -3.00
CA ALA A 373 14.41 -15.13 -2.95
C ALA A 373 15.32 -15.87 -3.94
N ASN A 374 15.81 -15.17 -4.95
CA ASN A 374 16.65 -15.72 -5.99
C ASN A 374 18.05 -15.14 -5.93
N ALA A 375 19.05 -16.00 -5.96
CA ALA A 375 20.44 -15.64 -6.07
C ALA A 375 21.14 -16.53 -7.11
N LEU A 376 22.33 -16.15 -7.54
CA LEU A 376 23.23 -17.10 -8.18
C LEU A 376 24.08 -17.80 -7.11
N ALA A 377 24.49 -19.04 -7.38
CA ALA A 377 25.40 -19.76 -6.51
C ALA A 377 26.71 -18.98 -6.28
N ASP A 378 27.13 -18.17 -7.25
CA ASP A 378 28.23 -17.21 -7.17
C ASP A 378 28.02 -16.17 -6.06
N SER A 379 26.82 -15.60 -5.97
CA SER A 379 26.48 -14.62 -4.91
C SER A 379 26.54 -15.25 -3.53
N ILE A 380 26.01 -16.49 -3.40
CA ILE A 380 26.07 -17.24 -2.14
C ILE A 380 27.53 -17.59 -1.78
N ALA A 381 28.33 -18.04 -2.74
CA ALA A 381 29.76 -18.34 -2.52
C ALA A 381 30.53 -17.09 -2.07
N ARG A 382 30.19 -15.90 -2.60
CA ARG A 382 30.79 -14.64 -2.16
C ARG A 382 30.39 -14.29 -0.72
N LEU A 383 29.13 -14.48 -0.32
CA LEU A 383 28.71 -14.27 1.06
C LEU A 383 29.44 -15.20 2.02
N VAL A 384 29.54 -16.49 1.69
CA VAL A 384 30.33 -17.47 2.46
C VAL A 384 31.80 -17.06 2.55
N THR A 385 32.39 -16.53 1.46
CA THR A 385 33.77 -16.01 1.49
C THR A 385 33.91 -14.87 2.51
N GLN A 386 32.99 -13.95 2.58
CA GLN A 386 32.99 -12.85 3.55
C GLN A 386 32.87 -13.35 4.99
N ASP A 387 31.98 -14.32 5.23
CA ASP A 387 31.79 -14.91 6.55
C ASP A 387 33.07 -15.65 7.03
N LEU A 388 33.70 -16.42 6.14
CA LEU A 388 34.97 -17.06 6.45
C LEU A 388 36.09 -16.04 6.74
N ASN A 389 36.16 -14.96 5.94
CA ASN A 389 37.13 -13.90 6.17
C ASN A 389 36.95 -13.25 7.55
N SER A 390 35.70 -12.97 7.89
CA SER A 390 35.30 -12.35 9.16
C SER A 390 35.58 -13.28 10.35
N SER A 391 35.14 -14.55 10.26
CA SER A 391 35.20 -15.51 11.36
C SER A 391 36.62 -16.01 11.65
N PHE A 392 37.44 -16.14 10.63
CA PHE A 392 38.80 -16.71 10.73
C PHE A 392 39.93 -15.70 10.49
N GLY A 393 39.60 -14.43 10.24
CA GLY A 393 40.61 -13.38 9.96
C GLY A 393 41.37 -13.60 8.65
N LEU A 394 40.70 -14.20 7.66
CA LEU A 394 41.23 -14.48 6.33
C LEU A 394 41.10 -13.26 5.41
N SER A 395 41.66 -13.36 4.21
CA SER A 395 41.59 -12.31 3.19
C SER A 395 41.42 -12.98 1.82
N LEU A 396 40.40 -13.82 1.68
CA LEU A 396 40.09 -14.47 0.42
C LEU A 396 39.33 -13.49 -0.49
N ASP A 397 39.69 -13.48 -1.76
CA ASP A 397 38.87 -12.79 -2.77
C ASP A 397 37.61 -13.60 -3.09
N HIS A 398 37.77 -14.92 -3.28
CA HIS A 398 36.63 -15.81 -3.52
C HIS A 398 36.96 -17.26 -3.12
N ILE A 399 36.02 -17.93 -2.42
CA ILE A 399 36.19 -19.29 -1.92
C ILE A 399 36.43 -20.33 -3.02
N TRP A 400 36.03 -20.08 -4.26
CA TRP A 400 36.26 -20.96 -5.39
C TRP A 400 37.62 -20.74 -6.10
N ASN A 401 38.43 -19.77 -5.64
CA ASN A 401 39.79 -19.64 -6.11
C ASN A 401 40.64 -20.77 -5.52
N ALA A 402 41.11 -21.67 -6.38
CA ALA A 402 41.80 -22.89 -5.93
C ALA A 402 43.09 -22.61 -5.13
N ASP A 403 43.83 -21.58 -5.50
CA ASP A 403 45.06 -21.14 -4.83
C ASP A 403 44.78 -20.59 -3.43
N GLU A 404 43.81 -19.72 -3.31
CA GLU A 404 43.39 -19.12 -2.03
C GLU A 404 42.79 -20.17 -1.11
N TYR A 405 41.96 -21.07 -1.68
CA TYR A 405 41.35 -22.16 -0.95
C TYR A 405 42.39 -23.14 -0.42
N ALA A 406 43.37 -23.54 -1.26
CA ALA A 406 44.50 -24.37 -0.84
C ALA A 406 45.33 -23.70 0.28
N ALA A 407 45.57 -22.40 0.20
CA ALA A 407 46.28 -21.64 1.23
C ALA A 407 45.48 -21.63 2.55
N THR A 408 44.15 -21.46 2.48
CA THR A 408 43.28 -21.50 3.65
C THR A 408 43.27 -22.85 4.32
N LEU A 409 43.15 -23.93 3.54
CA LEU A 409 43.21 -25.30 4.03
C LEU A 409 44.52 -25.63 4.68
N SER A 410 45.62 -25.17 4.09
CA SER A 410 46.94 -25.31 4.68
C SER A 410 47.07 -24.62 6.03
N ALA A 411 46.49 -23.42 6.18
CA ALA A 411 46.46 -22.67 7.45
C ALA A 411 45.63 -23.40 8.53
N LEU A 412 44.57 -24.15 8.12
CA LEU A 412 43.74 -24.99 8.98
C LEU A 412 44.39 -26.37 9.27
N GLY A 413 45.60 -26.62 8.78
CA GLY A 413 46.31 -27.85 9.01
C GLY A 413 46.01 -28.99 8.01
N ILE A 414 45.36 -28.66 6.89
CA ILE A 414 45.05 -29.56 5.79
C ILE A 414 45.96 -29.16 4.59
N PRO A 415 47.16 -29.73 4.44
CA PRO A 415 48.14 -29.27 3.44
C PRO A 415 47.77 -29.77 2.07
N LEU A 416 46.95 -29.06 1.33
CA LEU A 416 46.64 -29.32 -0.08
C LEU A 416 47.33 -28.27 -0.96
N THR A 417 47.76 -28.71 -2.14
CA THR A 417 48.27 -27.80 -3.17
C THR A 417 47.15 -27.25 -4.04
N GLU A 418 47.39 -26.11 -4.69
CA GLU A 418 46.48 -25.54 -5.68
C GLU A 418 46.08 -26.55 -6.77
N GLU A 419 47.08 -27.35 -7.30
CA GLU A 419 46.86 -28.35 -8.32
C GLU A 419 45.94 -29.50 -7.83
N GLU A 420 46.07 -29.91 -6.56
CA GLU A 420 45.16 -30.89 -5.95
C GLU A 420 43.75 -30.39 -5.81
N VAL A 421 43.59 -29.13 -5.34
CA VAL A 421 42.26 -28.50 -5.24
C VAL A 421 41.62 -28.31 -6.62
N ALA A 422 42.33 -27.70 -7.57
CA ALA A 422 41.84 -27.44 -8.92
C ALA A 422 41.49 -28.73 -9.71
N SER A 423 42.29 -29.79 -9.52
CA SER A 423 42.04 -31.09 -10.21
C SER A 423 40.94 -31.93 -9.59
N SER A 424 40.54 -31.63 -8.38
CA SER A 424 39.51 -32.40 -7.66
C SER A 424 38.09 -32.06 -8.08
N GLY A 425 37.87 -30.99 -8.87
CA GLY A 425 36.57 -30.45 -9.10
C GLY A 425 35.96 -30.01 -7.76
N ASP A 426 34.77 -30.47 -7.43
CA ASP A 426 34.08 -30.07 -6.19
C ASP A 426 34.46 -30.88 -4.94
N LEU A 427 35.23 -31.99 -5.11
CA LEU A 427 35.39 -32.96 -4.05
C LEU A 427 35.92 -32.39 -2.72
N TYR A 428 36.93 -31.52 -2.76
CA TYR A 428 37.47 -30.94 -1.52
C TYR A 428 36.51 -29.90 -0.93
N TYR A 429 35.82 -29.13 -1.77
CA TYR A 429 34.81 -28.17 -1.33
C TYR A 429 33.64 -28.91 -0.62
N GLU A 430 33.18 -30.03 -1.16
CA GLU A 430 32.14 -30.89 -0.56
C GLU A 430 32.59 -31.49 0.79
N LEU A 431 33.83 -32.03 0.85
CA LEU A 431 34.36 -32.62 2.08
C LEU A 431 34.43 -31.63 3.23
N ILE A 432 34.86 -30.39 2.95
CA ILE A 432 34.98 -29.35 3.97
C ILE A 432 33.62 -28.76 4.32
N SER A 433 32.77 -28.52 3.33
CA SER A 433 31.36 -28.17 3.53
C SER A 433 30.69 -29.14 4.50
N GLY A 434 30.84 -30.46 4.24
CA GLY A 434 30.31 -31.50 5.15
C GLY A 434 30.97 -31.50 6.53
N ALA A 435 32.26 -31.18 6.64
CA ALA A 435 32.96 -31.13 7.92
C ALA A 435 32.62 -29.90 8.78
N LEU A 436 32.32 -28.77 8.14
CA LEU A 436 31.91 -27.53 8.80
C LEU A 436 30.38 -27.48 9.05
N GLY A 437 29.62 -28.39 8.43
CA GLY A 437 28.15 -28.35 8.47
C GLY A 437 27.55 -27.22 7.61
N GLU A 438 28.36 -26.64 6.70
CA GLU A 438 28.00 -25.50 5.85
C GLU A 438 27.71 -25.98 4.43
N PRO A 439 26.44 -26.24 4.07
CA PRO A 439 26.10 -26.77 2.74
C PRO A 439 26.41 -25.82 1.59
N MET A 440 26.64 -24.54 1.85
CA MET A 440 26.94 -23.52 0.86
C MET A 440 28.38 -23.52 0.33
N LEU A 441 29.28 -24.33 0.89
CA LEU A 441 30.66 -24.46 0.44
C LEU A 441 30.84 -25.40 -0.76
N TYR A 442 29.77 -25.60 -1.55
CA TYR A 442 29.89 -26.39 -2.79
C TYR A 442 30.87 -25.74 -3.77
N GLY A 443 31.47 -26.58 -4.59
CA GLY A 443 32.54 -26.15 -5.47
C GLY A 443 32.07 -25.38 -6.71
N PRO A 444 33.03 -24.94 -7.53
CA PRO A 444 32.79 -24.05 -8.68
C PRO A 444 31.95 -24.69 -9.81
N SER A 445 31.61 -25.97 -9.75
CA SER A 445 30.66 -26.56 -10.70
C SER A 445 29.24 -25.96 -10.63
N LEU A 446 28.92 -25.28 -9.54
CA LEU A 446 27.65 -24.57 -9.38
C LEU A 446 27.66 -23.15 -9.91
N ALA A 447 28.79 -22.66 -10.41
CA ALA A 447 28.88 -21.31 -10.95
C ALA A 447 27.80 -21.05 -12.03
N GLY A 448 27.04 -19.97 -11.86
CA GLY A 448 25.92 -19.59 -12.73
C GLY A 448 24.61 -20.36 -12.49
N GLU A 449 24.56 -21.31 -11.56
CA GLU A 449 23.32 -21.99 -11.20
C GLU A 449 22.44 -21.06 -10.34
N VAL A 450 21.14 -21.12 -10.58
CA VAL A 450 20.16 -20.34 -9.82
C VAL A 450 19.84 -21.01 -8.50
N TRP A 451 20.02 -20.28 -7.42
CA TRP A 451 19.58 -20.60 -6.08
C TRP A 451 18.24 -19.92 -5.83
N ASN A 452 17.17 -20.69 -5.77
CA ASN A 452 15.85 -20.19 -5.38
C ASN A 452 15.44 -20.78 -4.04
N GLU A 453 15.02 -19.93 -3.15
CA GLU A 453 14.32 -20.26 -1.92
C GLU A 453 12.95 -19.59 -1.93
N ALA A 454 11.95 -20.27 -1.39
CA ALA A 454 10.60 -19.75 -1.35
C ALA A 454 9.97 -19.96 0.02
N ILE A 455 9.04 -19.07 0.36
CA ILE A 455 8.07 -19.26 1.43
C ILE A 455 6.67 -19.04 0.88
N ILE A 456 5.74 -19.92 1.27
CA ILE A 456 4.34 -19.87 0.87
C ILE A 456 3.52 -19.67 2.13
N ASN A 457 2.61 -18.70 2.08
CA ASN A 457 1.72 -18.38 3.16
C ASN A 457 0.27 -18.44 2.68
N GLU A 458 -0.62 -18.94 3.53
CA GLU A 458 -2.06 -18.89 3.33
C GLU A 458 -2.68 -18.30 4.61
N GLY A 459 -3.72 -17.48 4.46
CA GLY A 459 -4.42 -16.87 5.57
C GLY A 459 -5.92 -16.75 5.33
N GLU A 460 -6.71 -16.88 6.40
CA GLU A 460 -8.12 -16.54 6.46
C GLU A 460 -8.32 -15.55 7.60
N PHE A 461 -8.85 -14.33 7.27
CA PHE A 461 -8.99 -13.25 8.24
C PHE A 461 -10.44 -12.78 8.28
N GLU A 462 -11.06 -12.97 9.43
CA GLU A 462 -12.44 -12.60 9.68
C GLU A 462 -12.53 -11.44 10.66
N ASN A 463 -13.35 -10.43 10.36
CA ASN A 463 -13.58 -9.29 11.25
C ASN A 463 -15.06 -9.01 11.42
N TYR A 464 -15.45 -8.75 12.66
CA TYR A 464 -16.78 -8.26 13.05
C TYR A 464 -16.67 -6.92 13.74
N GLY A 465 -17.60 -6.02 13.47
CA GLY A 465 -17.67 -4.74 14.15
C GLY A 465 -19.10 -4.28 14.40
N ILE A 466 -19.34 -3.70 15.56
CA ILE A 466 -20.57 -2.98 15.87
C ILE A 466 -20.22 -1.61 16.43
N TYR A 467 -20.86 -0.56 15.93
CA TYR A 467 -20.52 0.81 16.30
C TYR A 467 -21.75 1.70 16.44
N GLY A 468 -21.55 2.77 17.20
CA GLY A 468 -22.50 3.87 17.32
C GLY A 468 -21.79 5.16 17.64
N ASP A 469 -22.25 6.25 17.04
CA ASP A 469 -21.73 7.59 17.22
C ASP A 469 -22.88 8.58 17.25
N ILE A 470 -22.92 9.44 18.24
CA ILE A 470 -23.98 10.40 18.48
C ILE A 470 -23.44 11.79 18.71
N GLU A 471 -23.95 12.74 17.97
CA GLU A 471 -23.75 14.17 18.16
C GLU A 471 -24.99 14.78 18.80
N TYR A 472 -24.81 15.53 19.88
CA TYR A 472 -25.88 16.28 20.51
C TYR A 472 -25.57 17.77 20.48
N SER A 473 -26.43 18.56 19.84
CA SER A 473 -26.34 20.03 19.79
C SER A 473 -27.05 20.67 20.97
N PHE A 474 -26.27 21.18 21.92
CA PHE A 474 -26.78 21.94 23.08
C PHE A 474 -27.35 23.29 22.63
N SER A 475 -26.75 23.86 21.60
CA SER A 475 -27.17 25.12 20.96
C SER A 475 -26.65 25.15 19.51
N ASP A 476 -26.99 26.17 18.73
CA ASP A 476 -26.46 26.36 17.37
C ASP A 476 -24.92 26.51 17.31
N ARG A 477 -24.27 26.70 18.47
CA ARG A 477 -22.81 26.90 18.57
C ARG A 477 -22.07 25.81 19.29
N LEU A 478 -22.71 25.02 20.14
CA LEU A 478 -22.06 24.04 21.00
C LEU A 478 -22.63 22.66 20.74
N SER A 479 -21.80 21.73 20.31
CA SER A 479 -22.15 20.30 20.20
C SER A 479 -21.13 19.42 20.90
N LEU A 480 -21.55 18.23 21.28
CA LEU A 480 -20.72 17.15 21.80
C LEU A 480 -20.98 15.89 20.98
N ILE A 481 -19.92 15.24 20.54
CA ILE A 481 -19.96 13.95 19.85
C ILE A 481 -19.36 12.89 20.74
N ALA A 482 -20.01 11.74 20.85
CA ALA A 482 -19.50 10.58 21.56
C ALA A 482 -19.76 9.33 20.73
N GLY A 483 -18.75 8.53 20.52
CA GLY A 483 -18.84 7.30 19.74
C GLY A 483 -18.08 6.15 20.38
N LEU A 484 -18.58 4.93 20.14
CA LEU A 484 -17.97 3.68 20.57
C LEU A 484 -18.09 2.62 19.48
N ARG A 485 -17.10 1.75 19.39
CA ARG A 485 -17.11 0.56 18.55
C ARG A 485 -16.48 -0.61 19.28
N TYR A 486 -17.09 -1.77 19.17
CA TYR A 486 -16.47 -3.06 19.47
C TYR A 486 -16.09 -3.74 18.15
N SER A 487 -14.88 -4.24 18.07
CA SER A 487 -14.39 -5.03 16.93
C SER A 487 -13.75 -6.31 17.45
N GLU A 488 -13.85 -7.38 16.64
CA GLU A 488 -13.22 -8.67 16.86
C GLU A 488 -12.60 -9.16 15.57
N ASP A 489 -11.34 -9.55 15.62
CA ASP A 489 -10.54 -10.04 14.50
C ASP A 489 -10.09 -11.47 14.82
N ASN A 490 -10.36 -12.41 13.92
CA ASN A 490 -9.90 -13.78 13.97
C ASN A 490 -8.99 -14.02 12.78
N LYS A 491 -7.81 -14.59 13.00
CA LYS A 491 -6.86 -14.88 11.93
C LYS A 491 -6.30 -16.28 12.05
N ASP A 492 -6.44 -17.04 10.96
CA ASP A 492 -5.73 -18.27 10.72
C ASP A 492 -4.62 -18.01 9.70
N PHE A 493 -3.42 -18.54 9.94
CA PHE A 493 -2.25 -18.30 9.07
C PHE A 493 -1.33 -19.50 9.01
N SER A 494 -0.68 -19.70 7.85
CA SER A 494 0.24 -20.82 7.66
C SER A 494 1.51 -20.42 6.93
N TRP A 495 2.56 -21.22 7.13
CA TRP A 495 3.86 -21.12 6.45
C TRP A 495 4.25 -22.47 5.89
N LEU A 496 4.62 -22.48 4.62
CA LEU A 496 5.21 -23.65 3.96
C LEU A 496 6.50 -23.21 3.28
N ILE A 497 7.60 -23.92 3.54
CA ILE A 497 8.88 -23.67 2.88
C ILE A 497 9.21 -24.88 2.01
N PRO A 498 9.05 -24.78 0.68
CA PRO A 498 9.40 -25.85 -0.23
C PRO A 498 10.92 -26.08 -0.25
N ASN A 499 11.35 -27.22 -0.82
CA ASN A 499 12.76 -27.47 -1.03
C ASN A 499 13.38 -26.40 -1.95
N THR A 500 14.65 -26.10 -1.74
CA THR A 500 15.40 -25.17 -2.59
C THR A 500 15.56 -25.71 -4.01
N SER A 501 15.83 -24.85 -4.98
CA SER A 501 16.10 -25.26 -6.37
C SER A 501 17.32 -26.18 -6.50
N LEU A 502 18.28 -26.08 -5.60
CA LEU A 502 19.48 -26.91 -5.59
C LEU A 502 19.29 -28.31 -5.01
N ASP A 503 18.19 -28.58 -4.32
CA ASP A 503 17.95 -29.93 -3.76
C ASP A 503 17.94 -31.01 -4.84
N ALA A 504 17.50 -30.68 -6.06
CA ALA A 504 17.55 -31.58 -7.22
C ALA A 504 18.97 -31.87 -7.69
N LEU A 505 19.90 -30.94 -7.57
CA LEU A 505 21.31 -31.06 -7.95
C LEU A 505 22.16 -31.62 -6.80
N ARG A 506 21.82 -31.24 -5.59
CA ARG A 506 22.51 -31.57 -4.35
C ARG A 506 21.49 -31.91 -3.26
N PRO A 507 21.02 -33.15 -3.17
CA PRO A 507 20.04 -33.58 -2.18
C PRO A 507 20.48 -33.25 -0.75
N GLY A 508 19.57 -32.63 0.04
CA GLY A 508 19.81 -32.27 1.42
C GLY A 508 20.25 -30.80 1.62
N VAL A 509 20.30 -29.99 0.54
CA VAL A 509 20.46 -28.54 0.68
C VAL A 509 19.17 -27.96 1.23
N THR A 510 19.24 -27.44 2.45
CA THR A 510 18.11 -26.75 3.10
C THR A 510 18.14 -25.27 2.79
N SER A 511 17.00 -24.59 2.96
CA SER A 511 16.93 -23.12 2.86
C SER A 511 17.89 -22.48 3.86
N GLN A 512 18.46 -21.37 3.46
CA GLN A 512 19.36 -20.56 4.28
C GLN A 512 18.73 -19.19 4.63
N ILE A 513 17.84 -18.71 3.78
CA ILE A 513 17.16 -17.42 3.92
C ILE A 513 15.98 -17.55 4.89
N PHE A 514 15.12 -18.54 4.64
CA PHE A 514 13.91 -18.79 5.43
C PHE A 514 14.09 -19.85 6.53
N THR A 515 15.29 -19.96 7.13
CA THR A 515 15.56 -20.98 8.15
C THR A 515 15.02 -20.60 9.52
N ASP A 516 14.61 -21.60 10.29
CA ASP A 516 14.29 -21.50 11.69
C ASP A 516 15.49 -21.81 12.59
N ALA A 517 15.90 -20.86 13.42
CA ALA A 517 16.97 -21.05 14.41
C ALA A 517 16.71 -22.18 15.41
N ARG A 518 15.48 -22.70 15.53
CA ARG A 518 15.09 -23.79 16.43
C ARG A 518 15.01 -25.17 15.76
N GLY A 519 15.26 -25.26 14.46
CA GLY A 519 15.18 -26.51 13.70
C GLY A 519 13.75 -26.99 13.44
N GLU A 520 12.73 -26.19 13.69
CA GLU A 520 11.33 -26.47 13.33
C GLU A 520 11.12 -26.46 11.81
N TYR A 521 12.01 -25.85 11.11
CA TYR A 521 12.08 -25.73 9.65
C TYR A 521 11.95 -27.05 8.90
N ALA A 522 12.63 -28.10 9.37
CA ALA A 522 12.58 -29.42 8.71
C ALA A 522 11.15 -30.02 8.66
N SER A 523 10.26 -29.60 9.54
CA SER A 523 8.86 -30.03 9.51
C SER A 523 8.01 -29.19 8.56
N ALA A 524 8.37 -27.92 8.34
CA ALA A 524 7.63 -27.02 7.42
C ALA A 524 7.83 -27.34 5.93
N GLN A 525 8.84 -28.13 5.58
CA GLN A 525 9.07 -28.58 4.19
C GLN A 525 8.02 -29.56 3.66
N THR A 526 7.36 -30.29 4.54
CA THR A 526 6.40 -31.35 4.19
C THR A 526 4.98 -31.06 4.62
N THR A 527 4.81 -30.21 5.61
CA THR A 527 3.51 -29.82 6.18
C THR A 527 3.56 -28.35 6.58
N PRO A 528 2.56 -27.53 6.22
CA PRO A 528 2.53 -26.15 6.68
C PRO A 528 2.59 -26.04 8.21
N LEU A 529 3.30 -25.05 8.68
CA LEU A 529 3.18 -24.59 10.07
C LEU A 529 1.92 -23.74 10.15
N GLU A 530 1.07 -23.99 11.12
CA GLU A 530 -0.19 -23.28 11.28
C GLU A 530 -0.21 -22.53 12.63
N ALA A 531 -0.81 -21.34 12.63
CA ALA A 531 -1.10 -20.56 13.82
C ALA A 531 -2.43 -19.85 13.66
N SER A 532 -3.13 -19.68 14.78
CA SER A 532 -4.40 -18.96 14.86
C SER A 532 -4.40 -18.09 16.09
N ASP A 533 -4.95 -16.88 15.98
CA ASP A 533 -5.21 -16.03 17.16
C ASP A 533 -6.41 -15.12 16.91
N SER A 534 -6.91 -14.53 17.99
CA SER A 534 -8.03 -13.60 17.95
C SER A 534 -7.80 -12.40 18.87
N TRP A 535 -8.21 -11.22 18.38
CA TRP A 535 -8.09 -9.98 19.13
C TRP A 535 -9.42 -9.25 19.13
N SER A 536 -9.74 -8.62 20.25
CA SER A 536 -10.91 -7.76 20.34
C SER A 536 -10.53 -6.41 20.93
N LYS A 537 -11.16 -5.35 20.43
CA LYS A 537 -10.89 -3.99 20.91
C LYS A 537 -12.16 -3.16 21.01
N LEU A 538 -12.25 -2.38 22.07
CA LEU A 538 -13.20 -1.29 22.20
C LEU A 538 -12.48 0.01 21.86
N THR A 539 -12.92 0.68 20.80
CA THR A 539 -12.43 2.00 20.40
C THR A 539 -13.52 3.05 20.59
N GLY A 540 -13.13 4.29 20.79
CA GLY A 540 -14.08 5.37 21.01
C GLY A 540 -13.55 6.74 20.65
N ARG A 541 -14.46 7.71 20.63
CA ARG A 541 -14.13 9.13 20.47
C ARG A 541 -15.04 10.02 21.32
N LEU A 542 -14.49 11.15 21.71
CA LEU A 542 -15.23 12.23 22.36
C LEU A 542 -14.77 13.55 21.75
N VAL A 543 -15.71 14.32 21.17
CA VAL A 543 -15.39 15.56 20.48
C VAL A 543 -16.31 16.67 20.94
N GLY A 544 -15.76 17.76 21.45
CA GLY A 544 -16.47 18.99 21.73
C GLY A 544 -16.26 19.99 20.61
N THR A 545 -17.31 20.58 20.05
CA THR A 545 -17.25 21.59 19.00
C THR A 545 -17.83 22.90 19.47
N TYR A 546 -17.21 24.02 19.09
CA TYR A 546 -17.73 25.34 19.36
C TYR A 546 -17.57 26.26 18.13
N ARG A 547 -18.69 26.79 17.62
CA ARG A 547 -18.70 27.79 16.55
C ARG A 547 -18.50 29.17 17.14
N LEU A 548 -17.33 29.73 16.89
CA LEU A 548 -17.02 31.13 17.29
C LEU A 548 -17.83 32.11 16.45
N THR A 549 -17.95 31.85 15.15
CA THR A 549 -18.82 32.57 14.19
C THR A 549 -19.51 31.52 13.30
N ASP A 550 -20.37 31.92 12.40
CA ASP A 550 -21.03 30.99 11.45
C ASP A 550 -20.04 30.31 10.50
N THR A 551 -18.86 30.91 10.31
CA THR A 551 -17.79 30.43 9.39
C THR A 551 -16.51 30.01 10.12
N LEU A 552 -16.50 29.95 11.46
CA LEU A 552 -15.32 29.59 12.24
C LEU A 552 -15.66 28.56 13.32
N LEU A 553 -15.23 27.34 13.07
CA LEU A 553 -15.35 26.19 13.96
C LEU A 553 -14.07 26.01 14.77
N THR A 554 -14.21 25.71 16.05
CA THR A 554 -13.14 25.19 16.90
C THR A 554 -13.57 23.86 17.49
N TYR A 555 -12.62 22.95 17.70
CA TYR A 555 -12.91 21.67 18.32
C TYR A 555 -11.76 21.17 19.20
N ALA A 556 -12.13 20.32 20.14
CA ALA A 556 -11.20 19.50 20.92
C ALA A 556 -11.69 18.04 20.85
N SER A 557 -10.80 17.13 20.55
CA SER A 557 -11.14 15.71 20.41
C SER A 557 -10.16 14.81 21.15
N PHE A 558 -10.70 13.69 21.65
CA PHE A 558 -9.97 12.50 22.04
C PHE A 558 -10.49 11.35 21.18
N SER A 559 -9.60 10.60 20.55
CA SER A 559 -9.96 9.46 19.69
C SER A 559 -8.99 8.31 19.86
N THR A 560 -9.49 7.10 19.68
CA THR A 560 -8.69 5.88 19.73
C THR A 560 -8.84 5.08 18.45
N GLY A 561 -7.78 4.38 18.10
CA GLY A 561 -7.73 3.46 16.97
C GLY A 561 -6.95 2.22 17.31
N TYR A 562 -7.00 1.23 16.45
CA TYR A 562 -6.15 0.07 16.57
C TYR A 562 -5.90 -0.56 15.21
N LYS A 563 -4.82 -1.33 15.16
CA LYS A 563 -4.49 -2.29 14.12
C LYS A 563 -4.44 -3.65 14.77
N ALA A 564 -5.08 -4.64 14.16
CA ALA A 564 -5.10 -5.99 14.72
C ALA A 564 -3.69 -6.57 14.84
N GLY A 565 -3.54 -7.51 15.71
CA GLY A 565 -2.38 -8.39 15.71
C GLY A 565 -2.31 -9.20 14.41
N GLY A 566 -1.25 -9.93 14.20
CA GLY A 566 -1.07 -10.68 12.97
C GLY A 566 0.17 -11.56 13.00
N PHE A 567 0.59 -11.98 11.82
CA PHE A 567 1.70 -12.91 11.65
C PHE A 567 2.71 -12.31 10.66
N ASP A 568 3.99 -12.54 10.92
CA ASP A 568 5.04 -12.18 9.98
C ASP A 568 5.23 -13.30 8.97
N SER A 569 5.02 -13.01 7.69
CA SER A 569 5.12 -14.02 6.62
C SER A 569 6.54 -14.53 6.41
N LEU A 570 7.56 -13.71 6.71
CA LEU A 570 8.96 -14.04 6.46
C LEU A 570 9.67 -14.60 7.70
N ALA A 571 9.12 -14.40 8.90
CA ALA A 571 9.80 -14.71 10.16
C ALA A 571 9.37 -16.04 10.76
N ILE A 572 9.66 -17.14 10.11
CA ILE A 572 9.57 -18.47 10.77
C ILE A 572 10.50 -18.56 11.97
N LYS A 573 11.56 -17.77 11.98
CA LYS A 573 12.61 -17.80 13.00
C LYS A 573 12.17 -17.32 14.39
N THR A 574 11.20 -16.44 14.46
CA THR A 574 10.82 -15.78 15.72
C THR A 574 9.61 -16.40 16.38
N SER A 575 8.96 -17.34 15.77
CA SER A 575 7.89 -18.11 16.34
C SER A 575 6.50 -17.92 15.75
N LYS A 576 5.68 -18.93 16.00
CA LYS A 576 4.23 -18.90 15.93
C LYS A 576 3.58 -17.87 16.89
N GLU A 577 4.38 -17.04 17.58
CA GLU A 577 3.82 -15.99 18.43
C GLU A 577 3.33 -14.86 17.52
N PRO A 578 2.05 -14.54 17.62
CA PRO A 578 1.49 -13.47 16.81
C PRO A 578 2.04 -12.12 17.26
N LEU A 579 2.15 -11.19 16.32
CA LEU A 579 2.38 -9.79 16.62
C LEU A 579 1.20 -9.26 17.46
N GLN A 580 1.51 -8.50 18.49
CA GLN A 580 0.48 -7.86 19.31
C GLN A 580 -0.20 -6.73 18.53
N PRO A 581 -1.46 -6.39 18.85
CA PRO A 581 -2.14 -5.23 18.29
C PRO A 581 -1.34 -3.96 18.48
N GLU A 582 -1.49 -3.04 17.52
CA GLU A 582 -1.05 -1.65 17.63
C GLU A 582 -2.24 -0.82 18.09
N GLU A 583 -2.12 -0.12 19.21
CA GLU A 583 -3.16 0.69 19.80
C GLU A 583 -2.78 2.16 19.77
N SER A 584 -3.68 3.02 19.33
CA SER A 584 -3.41 4.45 19.23
C SER A 584 -4.43 5.27 20.00
N GLU A 585 -3.94 6.29 20.69
CA GLU A 585 -4.73 7.30 21.38
C GLU A 585 -4.28 8.69 20.98
N GLN A 586 -5.21 9.58 20.71
CA GLN A 586 -4.88 10.94 20.28
C GLN A 586 -5.73 11.97 20.96
N PHE A 587 -5.07 13.05 21.39
CA PHE A 587 -5.71 14.31 21.72
C PHE A 587 -5.46 15.30 20.57
N GLU A 588 -6.50 16.02 20.12
CA GLU A 588 -6.38 17.00 19.04
C GLU A 588 -7.17 18.27 19.36
N LEU A 589 -6.57 19.43 19.06
CA LEU A 589 -7.22 20.75 19.05
C LEU A 589 -7.20 21.30 17.63
N GLY A 590 -8.34 21.73 17.11
CA GLY A 590 -8.39 22.26 15.76
C GLY A 590 -9.24 23.51 15.61
N ILE A 591 -8.91 24.26 14.57
CA ILE A 591 -9.61 25.45 14.11
C ILE A 591 -9.80 25.32 12.60
N LYS A 592 -11.04 25.49 12.13
CA LYS A 592 -11.39 25.54 10.72
C LYS A 592 -12.20 26.79 10.43
N GLY A 593 -11.85 27.53 9.40
CA GLY A 593 -12.55 28.77 9.10
C GLY A 593 -12.52 29.18 7.65
N ASP A 594 -13.65 29.74 7.18
CA ASP A 594 -13.80 30.44 5.92
C ASP A 594 -13.92 31.94 6.16
N PHE A 595 -13.09 32.67 5.45
CA PHE A 595 -12.97 34.13 5.61
C PHE A 595 -13.12 34.81 4.24
N PHE A 596 -13.48 36.11 4.28
CA PHE A 596 -13.59 36.97 3.10
C PHE A 596 -14.58 36.44 2.05
N THR A 597 -15.73 35.91 2.52
CA THR A 597 -16.77 35.34 1.66
C THR A 597 -16.20 34.21 0.81
N ASP A 598 -15.75 33.16 1.49
CA ASP A 598 -15.24 31.88 0.93
C ASP A 598 -14.03 32.05 0.00
N ARG A 599 -13.23 33.10 0.23
CA ARG A 599 -11.98 33.34 -0.51
C ARG A 599 -10.72 32.90 0.23
N LEU A 600 -10.80 32.65 1.53
CA LEU A 600 -9.69 32.18 2.35
C LEU A 600 -10.18 31.09 3.29
N GLN A 601 -9.71 29.88 3.06
CA GLN A 601 -9.89 28.74 3.95
C GLN A 601 -8.63 28.51 4.78
N VAL A 602 -8.81 28.31 6.08
CA VAL A 602 -7.73 28.01 7.01
C VAL A 602 -8.11 26.81 7.87
N GLU A 603 -7.26 25.82 7.90
CA GLU A 603 -7.30 24.71 8.86
C GLU A 603 -5.99 24.70 9.64
N LEU A 604 -6.09 24.68 10.97
CA LEU A 604 -4.98 24.55 11.90
C LEU A 604 -5.33 23.45 12.90
N SER A 605 -4.46 22.47 13.08
CA SER A 605 -4.58 21.46 14.11
C SER A 605 -3.28 21.28 14.88
N PHE A 606 -3.41 21.06 16.18
CA PHE A 606 -2.38 20.57 17.07
C PHE A 606 -2.79 19.19 17.53
N PHE A 607 -1.88 18.22 17.51
CA PHE A 607 -2.14 16.86 17.92
C PHE A 607 -1.02 16.29 18.80
N ASP A 608 -1.42 15.36 19.66
CA ASP A 608 -0.58 14.55 20.52
C ASP A 608 -1.08 13.11 20.37
N LEU A 609 -0.29 12.24 19.74
CA LEU A 609 -0.62 10.89 19.36
C LEU A 609 0.34 9.92 20.06
N GLU A 610 -0.20 9.00 20.83
CA GLU A 610 0.52 7.88 21.43
C GLU A 610 0.14 6.59 20.70
N VAL A 611 1.14 5.75 20.41
CA VAL A 611 0.96 4.45 19.76
C VAL A 611 1.68 3.40 20.58
N GLU A 612 0.91 2.58 21.27
CA GLU A 612 1.40 1.43 22.04
C GLU A 612 1.52 0.22 21.12
N GLY A 613 2.64 -0.49 21.22
CA GLY A 613 2.87 -1.71 20.46
C GLY A 613 2.97 -1.51 18.95
N ARG A 614 3.44 -0.37 18.46
CA ARG A 614 3.61 -0.11 17.02
C ARG A 614 4.44 -1.21 16.36
N GLN A 615 3.90 -1.84 15.32
CA GLN A 615 4.57 -2.89 14.56
C GLN A 615 5.57 -2.26 13.60
N ARG A 616 6.87 -2.48 13.83
CA ARG A 616 7.96 -1.96 12.99
C ARG A 616 8.83 -3.10 12.47
N SER A 617 9.17 -3.03 11.19
CA SER A 617 10.22 -3.87 10.62
C SER A 617 11.58 -3.32 11.04
N VAL A 618 12.41 -4.16 11.61
CA VAL A 618 13.75 -3.86 12.07
C VAL A 618 14.68 -5.01 11.74
N GLU A 619 15.96 -4.75 11.63
CA GLU A 619 16.95 -5.80 11.56
C GLU A 619 17.35 -6.23 12.98
N THR A 620 17.18 -7.48 13.30
CA THR A 620 17.59 -8.06 14.58
C THR A 620 18.66 -9.11 14.38
N LYS A 621 19.55 -9.24 15.39
CA LYS A 621 20.56 -10.29 15.40
C LYS A 621 20.14 -11.35 16.43
N PRO A 622 19.59 -12.49 16.00
CA PRO A 622 19.21 -13.54 16.94
C PRO A 622 20.42 -14.08 17.73
N PRO A 623 20.22 -14.52 18.97
CA PRO A 623 21.30 -15.09 19.77
C PRO A 623 21.96 -16.28 19.07
N GLY A 624 23.30 -16.19 18.88
CA GLY A 624 24.09 -17.24 18.24
C GLY A 624 24.13 -17.19 16.70
N GLN A 625 23.58 -16.14 16.09
CA GLN A 625 23.69 -15.88 14.67
C GLN A 625 24.57 -14.64 14.43
N ASP A 626 25.34 -14.64 13.36
CA ASP A 626 26.18 -13.51 13.00
C ASP A 626 25.51 -12.52 12.05
N ASN A 627 24.47 -12.93 11.34
CA ASN A 627 23.72 -12.11 10.40
C ASN A 627 22.46 -11.50 11.03
N ALA A 628 22.22 -10.23 10.72
CA ALA A 628 20.96 -9.58 11.03
C ALA A 628 19.85 -10.07 10.08
N ILE A 629 18.64 -10.22 10.60
CA ILE A 629 17.47 -10.63 9.83
C ILE A 629 16.34 -9.61 9.98
N PRO A 630 15.60 -9.32 8.93
CA PRO A 630 14.38 -8.53 9.02
C PRO A 630 13.39 -9.23 9.96
N THR A 631 12.86 -8.47 10.90
CA THR A 631 11.90 -8.98 11.90
C THR A 631 10.93 -7.87 12.22
N VAL A 632 9.65 -8.20 12.35
CA VAL A 632 8.67 -7.23 12.85
C VAL A 632 8.60 -7.33 14.37
N ILE A 633 8.73 -6.20 15.05
CA ILE A 633 8.63 -6.10 16.51
C ILE A 633 7.59 -5.05 16.90
N ASN A 634 7.06 -5.18 18.12
CA ASN A 634 6.22 -4.16 18.73
C ASN A 634 7.08 -3.17 19.55
N VAL A 635 6.91 -1.87 19.31
CA VAL A 635 7.60 -0.78 20.05
C VAL A 635 6.63 0.36 20.29
N ASP A 636 6.75 1.04 21.41
CA ASP A 636 5.93 2.21 21.70
C ASP A 636 6.51 3.45 21.03
N SER A 637 5.62 4.31 20.54
CA SER A 637 5.99 5.55 19.86
C SER A 637 5.02 6.68 20.24
N SER A 638 5.51 7.91 20.29
CA SER A 638 4.69 9.10 20.40
C SER A 638 5.00 10.10 19.31
N VAL A 639 3.99 10.83 18.85
CA VAL A 639 4.12 11.85 17.79
C VAL A 639 3.32 13.08 18.17
N GLN A 640 4.00 14.20 18.34
CA GLN A 640 3.38 15.50 18.56
C GLN A 640 3.57 16.42 17.36
N GLY A 641 2.58 17.24 17.04
CA GLY A 641 2.75 18.11 15.88
C GLY A 641 1.68 19.18 15.69
N VAL A 642 1.97 20.00 14.69
CA VAL A 642 1.09 21.06 14.20
C VAL A 642 0.96 20.94 12.69
N GLU A 643 -0.26 21.02 12.20
CA GLU A 643 -0.59 20.99 10.78
C GLU A 643 -1.34 22.26 10.39
N VAL A 644 -0.98 22.84 9.25
CA VAL A 644 -1.62 24.05 8.70
C VAL A 644 -1.95 23.82 7.25
N THR A 645 -3.20 24.07 6.90
CA THR A 645 -3.67 24.15 5.50
C THR A 645 -4.26 25.54 5.28
N LEU A 646 -3.80 26.23 4.25
CA LEU A 646 -4.29 27.53 3.85
C LEU A 646 -4.54 27.55 2.35
N ASN A 647 -5.75 27.91 1.93
CA ASN A 647 -6.12 28.15 0.55
C ASN A 647 -6.68 29.57 0.43
N TRP A 648 -6.00 30.42 -0.33
CA TRP A 648 -6.37 31.82 -0.48
C TRP A 648 -6.54 32.22 -1.94
N LEU A 649 -7.77 32.46 -2.32
CA LEU A 649 -8.10 33.04 -3.61
C LEU A 649 -7.87 34.57 -3.58
N VAL A 650 -6.61 34.95 -3.81
CA VAL A 650 -6.18 36.36 -3.72
C VAL A 650 -6.89 37.23 -4.75
N THR A 651 -7.04 36.72 -5.97
CA THR A 651 -7.84 37.29 -7.06
C THR A 651 -8.64 36.16 -7.73
N GLU A 652 -9.56 36.48 -8.61
CA GLU A 652 -10.32 35.47 -9.38
C GLU A 652 -9.43 34.52 -10.19
N SER A 653 -8.19 34.86 -10.45
CA SER A 653 -7.23 34.09 -11.24
C SER A 653 -5.99 33.64 -10.45
N LEU A 654 -5.86 33.99 -9.18
CA LEU A 654 -4.70 33.66 -8.37
C LEU A 654 -5.13 32.96 -7.07
N LEU A 655 -4.91 31.67 -7.00
CA LEU A 655 -5.02 30.85 -5.79
C LEU A 655 -3.62 30.62 -5.21
N LEU A 656 -3.43 30.95 -3.95
CA LEU A 656 -2.26 30.59 -3.16
C LEU A 656 -2.65 29.48 -2.18
N SER A 657 -1.94 28.37 -2.22
CA SER A 657 -2.08 27.28 -1.25
C SER A 657 -0.78 27.12 -0.48
N ALA A 658 -0.89 26.98 0.84
CA ALA A 658 0.22 26.66 1.72
C ALA A 658 -0.16 25.47 2.60
N LEU A 659 0.68 24.46 2.58
CA LEU A 659 0.52 23.22 3.28
C LEU A 659 1.80 22.98 4.08
N THR A 660 1.69 22.80 5.39
CA THR A 660 2.86 22.53 6.22
C THR A 660 2.51 21.68 7.43
N THR A 661 3.43 20.82 7.80
CA THR A 661 3.41 20.05 9.04
C THR A 661 4.76 20.19 9.74
N TYR A 662 4.70 20.33 11.06
CA TYR A 662 5.85 20.14 11.93
C TYR A 662 5.49 19.03 12.92
N ARG A 663 6.35 18.03 13.04
CA ARG A 663 6.17 16.95 13.98
C ARG A 663 7.48 16.55 14.64
N GLU A 664 7.36 16.07 15.86
CA GLU A 664 8.41 15.38 16.60
C GLU A 664 7.91 13.96 16.89
N GLU A 665 8.75 12.97 16.62
CA GLU A 665 8.48 11.56 16.89
C GLU A 665 9.51 11.05 17.87
N GLU A 666 9.04 10.42 18.93
CA GLU A 666 9.87 9.68 19.87
C GLU A 666 9.48 8.20 19.79
N THR A 667 10.46 7.33 19.75
CA THR A 667 10.27 5.86 19.79
C THR A 667 11.06 5.34 20.96
N GLU A 668 10.45 4.47 21.77
CA GLU A 668 11.18 3.81 22.84
C GLU A 668 12.38 3.03 22.29
N SER A 669 13.48 3.05 23.06
CA SER A 669 14.71 2.36 22.67
C SER A 669 14.48 0.84 22.72
N ALA A 670 14.38 0.21 21.57
CA ALA A 670 14.64 -1.21 21.43
C ALA A 670 16.12 -1.44 21.11
N GLU A 671 16.68 -2.57 21.52
CA GLU A 671 18.03 -2.95 21.08
C GLU A 671 17.95 -3.31 19.59
N PHE A 672 18.29 -2.36 18.74
CA PHE A 672 18.41 -2.56 17.29
C PHE A 672 19.86 -2.91 16.95
N TYR A 673 20.04 -3.89 16.07
CA TYR A 673 21.32 -4.09 15.41
C TYR A 673 21.38 -3.14 14.21
N ASN A 674 22.27 -2.17 14.27
CA ASN A 674 22.53 -1.28 13.14
C ASN A 674 23.62 -1.92 12.29
N ALA A 675 23.25 -2.55 11.19
CA ALA A 675 24.18 -3.07 10.19
C ALA A 675 24.70 -1.90 9.34
N VAL A 676 25.60 -1.05 9.92
CA VAL A 676 26.35 -0.05 9.16
C VAL A 676 27.74 -0.55 8.93
#